data_0458bae22c82761f6e33db0a94f0f54d
#
_entry.id   0458bae22c82761f6e33db0a94f0f54d
#
_cell.length_a   1.000
_cell.length_b   1.000
_cell.length_c   1.000
_cell.angle_alpha   90.00
_cell.angle_beta   90.00
_cell.angle_gamma   90.00
#
_symmetry.space_group_name_H-M   'P 1'
#
loop_
_entity.id
_entity.type
_entity.pdbx_description
1 polymer ?
#
loop_
_entity_poly.entity_id
_entity_poly.type
_entity_poly.pdbx_seq_one_letter_code
_entity_poly.pdbx_strand_id
1 'polypeptide(L)'
;TTNNTWGLGLSEEGEIFASTANHDVMMHLSLANPVKERVKGVRARAVEPIHQYERMHPVTDAVRQVDWFGMYTAAAGARVYAHRSFPRRFWNSAALVCEPTGHLVHASLLERDGAGWKALDGGSLLASRDEWFAPIAAEVAPSGAVYVLDWYNYIVQHNPTPQGFENGAGNAYETPLRDKVHARIWRLKPKGAQSSRERGLSGMRAGELVAALGSPDLQRRLHAQARLVASREPQVDDLLRAAAADEALDGIGNAPLVLHAIHALAQRGAFRRDEAASRQLVGLLRHKAPAVRAAAARLLSAGAASTRALLAAGLLEDEMPMVRREACVALAMAPSDEVVGAELLRFLSRRENHADRRIADAAQVAVGVHPIGFLSAALDARAPADVESGGLRPRVNLLPNPGFEDGEGDEPRGWRLREYSGAARWRRIASGGRDGGACVEAWSAEGADSSLHADVRVEGDARYELSGWVRTEGIEGAMGALLNAHAHPDATTDAVQGTNSWRRVSVELATFPGQDALSINLLLGGWGRARGRAWWDDVSLVKVDESGPVGALNALQSRALDIAAANLLEREPDSVARVVDHLHDADPAVRLRLLSTFAREWPRGRGVSGLRTEALERAGGDLDDDSAAALLSWLDRAGEGDRLAGMRGELAARAAAIALDEARPVDQRLRAADRWLVLDAAEAGPSIALLLCRAKSPELVAGLAGALESVAGPRVGGELAAGLADAGDAARRAALELLLRRDAWHALLLEALESGRLPRGEVRADDRRKLLAGADDAERARIERLLGASNPARGEVLARVAPAASMRGDAVRGRTIHQQKCAVCHRFGGEGGEVGPALDGMGKHPASELLAEIVDPNRSVEANYRLWLLETTDEVVVSGRLVEENERYIELLDAGGKRLRLERAEIAAMKRSDSSVMPEGLVDDLPLEDIAALLAFLATDGGAAGHPR
;
A
#
# COMPACT_ATOMS: atom_id res chain seq x y z
N THR A 1 -7.08 -11.30 2.34
CA THR A 1 -8.17 -11.20 3.31
C THR A 1 -7.58 -10.95 4.67
N THR A 2 -7.91 -9.82 5.23
CA THR A 2 -7.58 -9.47 6.59
C THR A 2 -8.37 -10.36 7.56
N ASN A 3 -7.82 -10.59 8.72
CA ASN A 3 -8.39 -11.15 9.96
C ASN A 3 -9.75 -11.89 9.85
N ASN A 4 -9.73 -13.21 9.89
CA ASN A 4 -10.87 -14.05 10.24
C ASN A 4 -12.20 -13.65 9.57
N THR A 5 -12.34 -13.89 8.28
CA THR A 5 -13.62 -13.70 7.58
C THR A 5 -14.57 -14.84 7.97
N TRP A 6 -15.72 -14.51 8.57
CA TRP A 6 -16.65 -15.49 9.14
C TRP A 6 -17.96 -15.63 8.36
N GLY A 7 -18.13 -14.98 7.22
CA GLY A 7 -19.34 -15.14 6.46
C GLY A 7 -19.38 -14.43 5.13
N LEU A 8 -20.21 -14.98 4.23
CA LEU A 8 -20.49 -14.42 2.92
C LEU A 8 -21.99 -14.21 2.77
N GLY A 9 -22.36 -13.12 2.09
CA GLY A 9 -23.70 -12.82 1.64
C GLY A 9 -23.75 -12.61 0.14
N LEU A 10 -24.86 -12.98 -0.47
CA LEU A 10 -25.14 -12.75 -1.89
C LEU A 10 -26.42 -11.92 -2.03
N SER A 11 -26.36 -10.86 -2.84
CA SER A 11 -27.55 -10.18 -3.30
C SER A 11 -28.23 -10.97 -4.44
N GLU A 12 -29.42 -10.55 -4.81
CA GLU A 12 -30.15 -11.15 -5.94
C GLU A 12 -29.47 -10.90 -7.30
N GLU A 13 -28.67 -9.84 -7.40
CA GLU A 13 -27.87 -9.50 -8.58
C GLU A 13 -26.55 -10.26 -8.64
N GLY A 14 -26.22 -11.04 -7.58
CA GLY A 14 -24.99 -11.81 -7.47
C GLY A 14 -23.81 -11.00 -6.94
N GLU A 15 -24.04 -9.84 -6.31
CA GLU A 15 -23.01 -9.10 -5.59
C GLU A 15 -22.63 -9.84 -4.30
N ILE A 16 -21.34 -9.81 -3.95
CA ILE A 16 -20.78 -10.54 -2.82
C ILE A 16 -20.46 -9.59 -1.68
N PHE A 17 -20.98 -9.91 -0.51
CA PHE A 17 -20.69 -9.22 0.75
C PHE A 17 -19.99 -10.16 1.72
N ALA A 18 -19.19 -9.60 2.62
CA ALA A 18 -18.50 -10.35 3.66
C ALA A 18 -18.39 -9.54 4.94
N SER A 19 -18.10 -10.22 6.05
CA SER A 19 -17.70 -9.60 7.32
C SER A 19 -16.38 -10.17 7.81
N THR A 20 -15.60 -9.38 8.56
CA THR A 20 -14.49 -9.88 9.37
C THR A 20 -14.88 -9.85 10.84
N ALA A 21 -14.16 -10.60 11.69
CA ALA A 21 -14.43 -10.62 13.12
C ALA A 21 -14.30 -9.21 13.73
N ASN A 22 -13.26 -8.49 13.37
CA ASN A 22 -12.93 -7.16 13.90
C ASN A 22 -12.91 -6.13 12.78
N HIS A 23 -13.26 -4.89 13.07
CA HIS A 23 -13.20 -3.70 12.21
C HIS A 23 -14.15 -3.69 11.01
N ASP A 24 -13.98 -4.61 10.07
CA ASP A 24 -14.71 -4.58 8.79
C ASP A 24 -16.03 -5.36 8.91
N VAL A 25 -17.01 -4.76 9.57
CA VAL A 25 -18.33 -5.36 9.82
C VAL A 25 -19.07 -5.70 8.54
N MET A 26 -18.88 -4.89 7.49
CA MET A 26 -19.48 -5.13 6.19
C MET A 26 -18.52 -4.71 5.08
N MET A 27 -18.21 -5.66 4.22
CA MET A 27 -17.35 -5.48 3.05
C MET A 27 -18.09 -5.87 1.78
N HIS A 28 -17.69 -5.30 0.65
CA HIS A 28 -18.18 -5.60 -0.69
C HIS A 28 -17.03 -6.02 -1.60
N LEU A 29 -17.24 -7.07 -2.40
CA LEU A 29 -16.33 -7.48 -3.45
C LEU A 29 -16.67 -6.70 -4.73
N SER A 30 -15.93 -5.62 -5.00
CA SER A 30 -16.19 -4.71 -6.12
C SER A 30 -15.52 -5.15 -7.43
N LEU A 31 -14.34 -5.77 -7.36
CA LEU A 31 -13.58 -6.22 -8.52
C LEU A 31 -12.82 -7.51 -8.19
N ALA A 32 -13.17 -8.61 -8.87
CA ALA A 32 -12.56 -9.91 -8.61
C ALA A 32 -11.06 -9.93 -9.01
N ASN A 33 -10.23 -10.55 -8.16
CA ASN A 33 -8.78 -10.69 -8.42
C ASN A 33 -8.45 -11.25 -9.82
N PRO A 34 -9.12 -12.31 -10.33
CA PRO A 34 -8.82 -12.82 -11.68
C PRO A 34 -9.02 -11.80 -12.81
N VAL A 35 -9.85 -10.77 -12.60
CA VAL A 35 -10.00 -9.67 -13.56
C VAL A 35 -8.83 -8.71 -13.41
N LYS A 36 -8.53 -8.29 -12.19
CA LYS A 36 -7.43 -7.34 -11.88
C LYS A 36 -6.05 -7.88 -12.32
N GLU A 37 -5.80 -9.16 -12.08
CA GLU A 37 -4.53 -9.84 -12.39
C GLU A 37 -4.26 -10.02 -13.88
N ARG A 38 -5.23 -9.68 -14.75
CA ARG A 38 -5.03 -9.70 -16.20
C ARG A 38 -4.06 -8.63 -16.70
N VAL A 39 -3.84 -7.59 -15.94
CA VAL A 39 -3.03 -6.43 -16.35
C VAL A 39 -2.09 -5.99 -15.23
N LYS A 40 -0.95 -5.39 -15.59
CA LYS A 40 -0.01 -4.77 -14.66
C LYS A 40 -0.41 -3.34 -14.33
N GLY A 41 0.04 -2.86 -13.19
CA GLY A 41 -0.05 -1.45 -12.80
C GLY A 41 -1.38 -1.03 -12.17
N VAL A 42 -2.42 -1.87 -12.16
CA VAL A 42 -3.70 -1.54 -11.52
C VAL A 42 -3.65 -1.85 -10.02
N ARG A 43 -3.81 -0.81 -9.21
CA ARG A 43 -3.82 -0.90 -7.73
C ARG A 43 -5.25 -0.88 -7.19
N ALA A 44 -6.14 -1.71 -7.74
CA ALA A 44 -7.52 -1.82 -7.29
C ALA A 44 -7.64 -2.69 -6.04
N ARG A 45 -8.51 -2.30 -5.11
CA ARG A 45 -8.93 -3.18 -4.00
C ARG A 45 -10.03 -4.11 -4.52
N ALA A 46 -9.82 -5.41 -4.39
CA ALA A 46 -10.84 -6.41 -4.74
C ALA A 46 -12.00 -6.39 -3.74
N VAL A 47 -11.68 -6.18 -2.48
CA VAL A 47 -12.64 -6.12 -1.36
C VAL A 47 -12.47 -4.78 -0.65
N GLU A 48 -13.58 -4.09 -0.41
CA GLU A 48 -13.61 -2.79 0.25
C GLU A 48 -14.55 -2.78 1.44
N PRO A 49 -14.19 -2.15 2.58
CA PRO A 49 -15.12 -1.86 3.66
C PRO A 49 -16.18 -0.86 3.19
N ILE A 50 -17.43 -1.13 3.53
CA ILE A 50 -18.59 -0.31 3.10
C ILE A 50 -19.45 0.17 4.27
N HIS A 51 -19.14 -0.24 5.51
CA HIS A 51 -19.88 0.15 6.71
C HIS A 51 -19.63 1.61 7.08
N GLN A 52 -20.70 2.28 7.53
CA GLN A 52 -20.69 3.66 8.01
C GLN A 52 -20.92 3.74 9.53
N TYR A 53 -20.61 2.65 10.25
CA TYR A 53 -20.79 2.51 11.68
C TYR A 53 -19.74 1.54 12.24
N GLU A 54 -19.34 1.74 13.49
CA GLU A 54 -18.36 0.91 14.18
C GLU A 54 -18.90 0.35 15.50
N ARG A 55 -19.86 1.05 16.13
CA ARG A 55 -20.41 0.69 17.43
C ARG A 55 -21.58 -0.28 17.30
N MET A 56 -21.61 -1.27 18.17
CA MET A 56 -22.75 -2.17 18.33
C MET A 56 -23.79 -1.59 19.31
N HIS A 57 -25.02 -2.11 19.23
CA HIS A 57 -26.15 -1.65 20.08
C HIS A 57 -26.68 -2.81 20.94
N PRO A 58 -25.95 -3.26 21.99
CA PRO A 58 -26.41 -4.29 22.90
C PRO A 58 -27.57 -3.76 23.77
N VAL A 59 -28.42 -4.65 24.23
CA VAL A 59 -29.52 -4.32 25.17
C VAL A 59 -29.15 -4.59 26.64
N THR A 60 -27.88 -4.85 26.90
CA THR A 60 -27.30 -5.11 28.23
C THR A 60 -25.91 -4.49 28.31
N ASP A 61 -25.51 -4.08 29.51
CA ASP A 61 -24.15 -3.62 29.80
C ASP A 61 -23.21 -4.81 30.12
N ALA A 62 -23.75 -6.01 30.28
CA ALA A 62 -22.99 -7.22 30.57
C ALA A 62 -22.37 -7.78 29.27
N VAL A 63 -21.55 -6.98 28.60
CA VAL A 63 -20.83 -7.32 27.37
C VAL A 63 -19.44 -7.83 27.73
N ARG A 64 -19.08 -9.02 27.24
CA ARG A 64 -17.81 -9.68 27.54
C ARG A 64 -16.88 -9.60 26.34
N GLN A 65 -16.18 -8.49 26.23
CA GLN A 65 -15.15 -8.25 25.22
C GLN A 65 -13.78 -8.14 25.90
N VAL A 66 -12.73 -8.66 25.26
CA VAL A 66 -11.33 -8.54 25.71
C VAL A 66 -10.57 -7.44 24.97
N ASP A 67 -11.05 -7.10 23.79
CA ASP A 67 -10.55 -6.04 22.93
C ASP A 67 -11.73 -5.26 22.32
N TRP A 68 -11.51 -4.13 21.72
CA TRP A 68 -12.50 -3.34 20.96
C TRP A 68 -13.83 -3.15 21.67
N PHE A 69 -13.80 -2.67 22.91
CA PHE A 69 -14.97 -2.51 23.78
C PHE A 69 -16.06 -1.62 23.14
N GLY A 70 -17.27 -2.16 23.07
CA GLY A 70 -18.44 -1.51 22.47
C GLY A 70 -18.50 -1.53 20.96
N MET A 71 -17.52 -2.17 20.31
CA MET A 71 -17.41 -2.33 18.85
C MET A 71 -17.54 -3.80 18.46
N TYR A 72 -17.64 -4.07 17.16
CA TYR A 72 -17.69 -5.45 16.66
C TYR A 72 -16.32 -6.10 16.77
N THR A 73 -16.26 -7.25 17.46
CA THR A 73 -15.01 -7.98 17.69
C THR A 73 -15.11 -9.46 17.35
N ALA A 74 -16.32 -9.99 17.15
CA ALA A 74 -16.58 -11.36 16.76
C ALA A 74 -17.65 -11.45 15.65
N ALA A 75 -17.73 -10.42 14.78
CA ALA A 75 -18.75 -10.33 13.76
C ALA A 75 -18.74 -11.55 12.83
N ALA A 76 -19.88 -12.20 12.66
CA ALA A 76 -20.05 -13.41 11.88
C ALA A 76 -21.27 -13.33 10.96
N GLY A 77 -21.08 -13.78 9.71
CA GLY A 77 -22.11 -13.71 8.68
C GLY A 77 -22.07 -12.41 7.89
N ALA A 78 -22.83 -12.34 6.85
CA ALA A 78 -23.18 -11.17 6.04
C ALA A 78 -24.42 -11.54 5.20
N ARG A 79 -25.35 -12.29 5.76
CA ARG A 79 -26.48 -12.86 5.02
C ARG A 79 -27.41 -11.76 4.54
N VAL A 80 -27.48 -11.54 3.23
CA VAL A 80 -28.44 -10.61 2.63
C VAL A 80 -29.86 -11.20 2.73
N TYR A 81 -30.80 -10.40 3.21
CA TYR A 81 -32.20 -10.76 3.30
C TYR A 81 -32.87 -10.68 1.91
N ALA A 82 -32.78 -11.73 1.12
CA ALA A 82 -33.30 -11.82 -0.23
C ALA A 82 -34.66 -12.55 -0.27
N HIS A 83 -35.64 -12.01 0.45
CA HIS A 83 -37.03 -12.49 0.51
C HIS A 83 -37.99 -11.30 0.66
N ARG A 84 -39.32 -11.51 0.40
CA ARG A 84 -40.33 -10.44 0.38
C ARG A 84 -41.26 -10.45 1.63
N SER A 85 -40.97 -11.24 2.66
CA SER A 85 -41.84 -11.39 3.85
C SER A 85 -41.62 -10.29 4.91
N PHE A 86 -40.39 -9.80 5.07
CA PHE A 86 -40.10 -8.69 5.99
C PHE A 86 -40.50 -7.36 5.37
N PRO A 87 -40.47 -6.24 6.11
CA PRO A 87 -40.69 -4.90 5.55
C PRO A 87 -39.79 -4.61 4.36
N ARG A 88 -40.29 -3.81 3.39
CA ARG A 88 -39.61 -3.53 2.10
C ARG A 88 -38.16 -3.07 2.25
N ARG A 89 -37.82 -2.32 3.33
CA ARG A 89 -36.46 -1.85 3.61
C ARG A 89 -35.42 -2.97 3.79
N PHE A 90 -35.89 -4.22 3.98
CA PHE A 90 -35.00 -5.39 4.09
C PHE A 90 -34.81 -6.11 2.75
N TRP A 91 -35.73 -5.92 1.78
CA TRP A 91 -35.75 -6.72 0.56
C TRP A 91 -34.48 -6.50 -0.27
N ASN A 92 -33.61 -7.48 -0.29
CA ASN A 92 -32.31 -7.42 -0.99
C ASN A 92 -31.44 -6.20 -0.61
N SER A 93 -31.71 -5.57 0.52
CA SER A 93 -31.09 -4.32 0.99
C SER A 93 -30.77 -4.33 2.49
N ALA A 94 -30.72 -5.49 3.11
CA ALA A 94 -30.24 -5.64 4.47
C ALA A 94 -29.37 -6.89 4.59
N ALA A 95 -28.17 -6.76 5.14
CA ALA A 95 -27.31 -7.87 5.50
C ALA A 95 -27.35 -8.10 7.01
N LEU A 96 -27.47 -9.37 7.41
CA LEU A 96 -27.56 -9.79 8.81
C LEU A 96 -26.16 -10.22 9.27
N VAL A 97 -25.66 -9.57 10.32
CA VAL A 97 -24.38 -9.84 10.95
C VAL A 97 -24.57 -10.21 12.40
N CYS A 98 -24.10 -11.39 12.79
CA CYS A 98 -24.13 -11.83 14.17
C CYS A 98 -22.95 -11.26 14.96
N GLU A 99 -23.18 -10.80 16.18
CA GLU A 99 -22.12 -10.38 17.11
C GLU A 99 -22.33 -11.08 18.46
N PRO A 100 -21.70 -12.24 18.64
CA PRO A 100 -21.91 -13.08 19.82
C PRO A 100 -21.44 -12.42 21.11
N THR A 101 -20.40 -11.57 21.10
CA THR A 101 -19.90 -10.87 22.30
C THR A 101 -20.84 -9.75 22.74
N GLY A 102 -21.59 -9.18 21.81
CA GLY A 102 -22.60 -8.16 22.04
C GLY A 102 -24.01 -8.71 22.24
N HIS A 103 -24.20 -10.04 22.16
CA HIS A 103 -25.49 -10.72 22.32
C HIS A 103 -26.54 -10.21 21.32
N LEU A 104 -26.16 -10.00 20.04
CA LEU A 104 -27.05 -9.41 19.05
C LEU A 104 -26.84 -9.94 17.63
N VAL A 105 -27.87 -9.75 16.80
CA VAL A 105 -27.81 -9.83 15.33
C VAL A 105 -28.10 -8.45 14.79
N HIS A 106 -27.12 -7.85 14.15
CA HIS A 106 -27.20 -6.53 13.53
C HIS A 106 -27.82 -6.61 12.13
N ALA A 107 -28.54 -5.58 11.71
CA ALA A 107 -29.03 -5.40 10.36
C ALA A 107 -28.29 -4.24 9.68
N SER A 108 -27.32 -4.55 8.84
CA SER A 108 -26.67 -3.55 7.98
C SER A 108 -27.58 -3.21 6.81
N LEU A 109 -28.04 -1.96 6.72
CA LEU A 109 -28.87 -1.51 5.59
C LEU A 109 -27.98 -1.15 4.40
N LEU A 110 -28.12 -1.90 3.31
CA LEU A 110 -27.34 -1.76 2.10
C LEU A 110 -28.01 -0.75 1.15
N GLU A 111 -27.29 0.30 0.80
CA GLU A 111 -27.70 1.28 -0.17
C GLU A 111 -26.71 1.35 -1.33
N ARG A 112 -27.17 1.63 -2.54
CA ARG A 112 -26.29 1.86 -3.68
C ARG A 112 -25.49 3.15 -3.48
N ASP A 113 -24.18 3.05 -3.77
CA ASP A 113 -23.23 4.15 -3.77
C ASP A 113 -22.45 4.09 -5.08
N GLY A 114 -22.91 4.84 -6.07
CA GLY A 114 -22.39 4.72 -7.44
C GLY A 114 -22.47 3.29 -7.98
N ALA A 115 -21.33 2.76 -8.44
CA ALA A 115 -21.24 1.39 -8.94
C ALA A 115 -21.06 0.35 -7.81
N GLY A 116 -20.97 0.77 -6.56
CA GLY A 116 -20.82 -0.09 -5.38
C GLY A 116 -21.96 0.08 -4.39
N TRP A 117 -21.59 -0.06 -3.11
CA TRP A 117 -22.51 -0.06 -1.98
C TRP A 117 -21.94 0.69 -0.79
N LYS A 118 -22.82 1.18 0.08
CA LYS A 118 -22.55 1.58 1.46
C LYS A 118 -23.50 0.83 2.38
N ALA A 119 -23.05 0.56 3.61
CA ALA A 119 -23.85 -0.12 4.62
C ALA A 119 -24.10 0.84 5.79
N LEU A 120 -25.38 1.18 6.03
CA LEU A 120 -25.82 2.04 7.11
C LEU A 120 -26.21 1.22 8.32
N ASP A 121 -26.16 1.85 9.48
CA ASP A 121 -26.60 1.27 10.74
C ASP A 121 -28.14 1.09 10.76
N GLY A 122 -28.61 -0.16 10.72
CA GLY A 122 -30.02 -0.52 10.82
C GLY A 122 -30.43 -0.98 12.23
N GLY A 123 -29.49 -0.95 13.19
CA GLY A 123 -29.68 -1.38 14.55
C GLY A 123 -29.74 -2.90 14.72
N SER A 124 -30.05 -3.35 15.92
CA SER A 124 -30.14 -4.77 16.25
C SER A 124 -31.49 -5.36 15.83
N LEU A 125 -31.47 -6.31 14.87
CA LEU A 125 -32.68 -7.08 14.49
C LEU A 125 -33.11 -8.00 15.61
N LEU A 126 -32.16 -8.61 16.34
CA LEU A 126 -32.34 -9.44 17.50
C LEU A 126 -31.25 -9.12 18.52
N ALA A 127 -31.61 -8.94 19.77
CA ALA A 127 -30.68 -8.77 20.87
C ALA A 127 -31.24 -9.38 22.15
N SER A 128 -30.39 -9.83 23.07
CA SER A 128 -30.77 -10.47 24.30
C SER A 128 -30.04 -9.91 25.53
N ARG A 129 -30.71 -9.96 26.69
CA ARG A 129 -30.07 -9.72 28.00
C ARG A 129 -29.50 -11.00 28.62
N ASP A 130 -29.75 -12.13 27.96
CA ASP A 130 -29.16 -13.41 28.35
C ASP A 130 -27.70 -13.45 27.95
N GLU A 131 -26.79 -13.44 28.90
CA GLU A 131 -25.34 -13.44 28.69
C GLU A 131 -24.82 -14.74 28.00
N TRP A 132 -25.67 -15.76 27.91
CA TRP A 132 -25.38 -16.99 27.18
C TRP A 132 -25.82 -16.94 25.70
N PHE A 133 -26.58 -15.90 25.32
CA PHE A 133 -26.96 -15.69 23.91
C PHE A 133 -25.76 -15.29 23.08
N ALA A 134 -25.30 -16.19 22.24
CA ALA A 134 -24.10 -15.99 21.39
C ALA A 134 -24.42 -16.37 19.93
N PRO A 135 -25.10 -15.50 19.16
CA PRO A 135 -25.49 -15.78 17.78
C PRO A 135 -24.26 -15.85 16.87
N ILE A 136 -24.17 -16.89 16.05
CA ILE A 136 -23.01 -17.13 15.15
C ILE A 136 -23.39 -17.24 13.68
N ALA A 137 -24.66 -17.45 13.36
CA ALA A 137 -25.14 -17.45 11.97
C ALA A 137 -26.60 -17.03 11.91
N ALA A 138 -26.97 -16.34 10.84
CA ALA A 138 -28.34 -15.99 10.51
C ALA A 138 -28.67 -16.45 9.10
N GLU A 139 -29.75 -17.22 8.92
CA GLU A 139 -30.14 -17.79 7.63
C GLU A 139 -31.59 -17.43 7.28
N VAL A 140 -31.83 -17.14 6.01
CA VAL A 140 -33.18 -16.83 5.50
C VAL A 140 -33.82 -18.12 4.97
N ALA A 141 -34.91 -18.50 5.60
CA ALA A 141 -35.67 -19.70 5.20
C ALA A 141 -36.59 -19.44 3.97
N PRO A 142 -37.02 -20.47 3.25
CA PRO A 142 -37.99 -20.34 2.15
C PRO A 142 -39.32 -19.65 2.53
N SER A 143 -39.67 -19.67 3.79
CA SER A 143 -40.86 -18.94 4.32
C SER A 143 -40.59 -17.46 4.56
N GLY A 144 -39.37 -16.97 4.32
CA GLY A 144 -38.95 -15.62 4.65
C GLY A 144 -38.67 -15.37 6.13
N ALA A 145 -38.79 -16.38 6.99
CA ALA A 145 -38.36 -16.30 8.38
C ALA A 145 -36.80 -16.30 8.43
N VAL A 146 -36.24 -15.60 9.41
CA VAL A 146 -34.82 -15.66 9.73
C VAL A 146 -34.61 -16.68 10.85
N TYR A 147 -33.73 -17.64 10.62
CA TYR A 147 -33.25 -18.55 11.64
C TYR A 147 -31.88 -18.12 12.11
N VAL A 148 -31.72 -17.97 13.43
CA VAL A 148 -30.49 -17.58 14.08
C VAL A 148 -29.94 -18.73 14.89
N LEU A 149 -28.73 -19.16 14.56
CA LEU A 149 -28.01 -20.15 15.34
C LEU A 149 -27.37 -19.44 16.53
N ASP A 150 -27.76 -19.84 17.71
CA ASP A 150 -27.27 -19.36 18.99
C ASP A 150 -26.37 -20.46 19.59
N TRP A 151 -25.09 -20.19 19.63
CA TRP A 151 -24.10 -21.12 20.18
C TRP A 151 -24.34 -21.41 21.65
N TYR A 152 -25.02 -20.52 22.35
CA TYR A 152 -25.29 -20.61 23.77
C TYR A 152 -24.02 -20.72 24.59
N ASN A 153 -23.17 -19.74 24.52
CA ASN A 153 -21.87 -19.74 25.15
C ASN A 153 -21.55 -18.41 25.85
N TYR A 154 -21.24 -18.53 27.15
CA TYR A 154 -20.93 -17.38 27.99
C TYR A 154 -19.56 -16.76 27.65
N ILE A 155 -18.58 -17.59 27.28
CA ILE A 155 -17.24 -17.17 26.90
C ILE A 155 -17.09 -17.36 25.40
N VAL A 156 -17.10 -16.28 24.64
CA VAL A 156 -16.94 -16.30 23.18
C VAL A 156 -15.47 -16.21 22.78
N GLN A 157 -14.76 -15.22 23.34
CA GLN A 157 -13.34 -15.03 23.07
C GLN A 157 -12.48 -15.96 23.95
N HIS A 158 -11.35 -16.41 23.43
CA HIS A 158 -10.50 -17.42 24.08
C HIS A 158 -9.14 -16.89 24.52
N ASN A 159 -8.79 -15.69 24.12
CA ASN A 159 -7.51 -15.04 24.44
C ASN A 159 -7.76 -13.67 25.12
N PRO A 160 -6.92 -13.27 26.08
CA PRO A 160 -5.86 -14.08 26.71
C PRO A 160 -6.43 -15.18 27.60
N THR A 161 -5.65 -16.25 27.79
CA THR A 161 -6.00 -17.28 28.77
C THR A 161 -5.80 -16.73 30.18
N PRO A 162 -6.84 -16.68 31.04
CA PRO A 162 -6.68 -16.18 32.39
C PRO A 162 -5.74 -17.05 33.23
N GLN A 163 -5.09 -16.45 34.22
CA GLN A 163 -4.21 -17.18 35.12
C GLN A 163 -5.00 -18.29 35.85
N GLY A 164 -4.43 -19.50 35.86
CA GLY A 164 -5.04 -20.68 36.50
C GLY A 164 -5.94 -21.51 35.59
N PHE A 165 -6.07 -21.14 34.31
CA PHE A 165 -6.78 -21.94 33.31
C PHE A 165 -5.78 -22.62 32.36
N GLU A 166 -6.13 -23.82 31.91
CA GLU A 166 -5.39 -24.54 30.89
C GLU A 166 -5.93 -24.25 29.49
N ASN A 167 -5.05 -24.28 28.50
CA ASN A 167 -5.44 -24.17 27.10
C ASN A 167 -5.88 -25.55 26.57
N GLY A 168 -7.08 -25.61 26.04
CA GLY A 168 -7.58 -26.76 25.31
C GLY A 168 -7.25 -26.69 23.81
N ALA A 169 -8.00 -27.45 23.00
CA ALA A 169 -7.87 -27.44 21.55
C ALA A 169 -8.08 -26.04 20.97
N GLY A 170 -7.23 -25.64 20.02
CA GLY A 170 -7.32 -24.33 19.38
C GLY A 170 -6.99 -23.15 20.28
N ASN A 171 -6.17 -23.36 21.32
CA ASN A 171 -5.80 -22.35 22.32
C ASN A 171 -6.96 -21.78 23.14
N ALA A 172 -8.16 -22.37 23.07
CA ALA A 172 -9.27 -21.98 23.91
C ALA A 172 -9.07 -22.51 25.33
N TYR A 173 -9.09 -21.64 26.35
CA TYR A 173 -8.97 -22.08 27.72
C TYR A 173 -10.23 -22.83 28.18
N GLU A 174 -10.05 -23.88 28.99
CA GLU A 174 -11.12 -24.72 29.49
C GLU A 174 -11.75 -24.12 30.76
N THR A 175 -13.07 -24.04 30.78
CA THR A 175 -13.86 -23.51 31.90
C THR A 175 -15.27 -24.10 31.91
N PRO A 176 -15.91 -24.28 33.07
CA PRO A 176 -17.32 -24.68 33.17
C PRO A 176 -18.29 -23.67 32.52
N LEU A 177 -17.86 -22.43 32.28
CA LEU A 177 -18.66 -21.42 31.60
C LEU A 177 -18.67 -21.57 30.07
N ARG A 178 -17.99 -22.58 29.52
CA ARG A 178 -18.08 -22.98 28.10
C ARG A 178 -19.02 -24.20 28.00
N ASP A 179 -20.25 -23.95 27.63
CA ASP A 179 -21.21 -25.03 27.36
C ASP A 179 -20.85 -25.75 26.05
N LYS A 180 -20.69 -27.08 26.12
CA LYS A 180 -20.37 -27.95 24.99
C LYS A 180 -21.53 -28.84 24.57
N VAL A 181 -22.71 -28.67 25.22
CA VAL A 181 -23.85 -29.57 25.09
C VAL A 181 -25.06 -28.88 24.52
N HIS A 182 -25.31 -27.63 24.87
CA HIS A 182 -26.50 -26.92 24.48
C HIS A 182 -26.26 -25.94 23.32
N ALA A 183 -27.25 -25.75 22.51
CA ALA A 183 -27.40 -24.70 21.52
C ALA A 183 -28.86 -24.37 21.31
N ARG A 184 -29.14 -23.21 20.72
CA ARG A 184 -30.53 -22.82 20.43
C ARG A 184 -30.66 -22.36 18.98
N ILE A 185 -31.86 -22.51 18.42
CA ILE A 185 -32.18 -21.95 17.11
C ILE A 185 -33.40 -21.05 17.28
N TRP A 186 -33.18 -19.77 17.03
CA TRP A 186 -34.25 -18.78 17.06
C TRP A 186 -34.89 -18.63 15.70
N ARG A 187 -36.20 -18.46 15.67
CA ARG A 187 -36.96 -18.19 14.45
C ARG A 187 -37.64 -16.83 14.55
N LEU A 188 -37.21 -15.89 13.70
CA LEU A 188 -37.78 -14.56 13.59
C LEU A 188 -38.74 -14.51 12.40
N LYS A 189 -39.94 -13.99 12.59
CA LYS A 189 -40.91 -13.74 11.52
C LYS A 189 -41.69 -12.47 11.80
N PRO A 190 -42.17 -11.76 10.77
CA PRO A 190 -43.09 -10.63 10.98
C PRO A 190 -44.34 -11.05 11.70
N LYS A 191 -44.90 -10.16 12.57
CA LYS A 191 -46.18 -10.40 13.23
C LYS A 191 -47.28 -10.55 12.17
N GLY A 192 -48.12 -11.57 12.30
CA GLY A 192 -49.22 -11.85 11.38
C GLY A 192 -48.79 -12.54 10.07
N ALA A 193 -47.50 -12.79 9.83
CA ALA A 193 -47.08 -13.55 8.66
C ALA A 193 -47.63 -14.99 8.74
N GLN A 194 -48.40 -15.36 7.71
CA GLN A 194 -48.84 -16.74 7.54
C GLN A 194 -47.62 -17.59 7.13
N SER A 195 -47.50 -18.79 7.71
CA SER A 195 -46.47 -19.72 7.24
C SER A 195 -46.91 -20.28 5.89
N SER A 196 -46.31 -19.80 4.82
CA SER A 196 -46.48 -20.43 3.52
C SER A 196 -45.83 -21.82 3.59
N ARG A 197 -46.60 -22.88 3.41
CA ARG A 197 -46.07 -24.22 3.12
C ARG A 197 -45.77 -24.29 1.63
N GLU A 198 -44.63 -23.71 1.24
CA GLU A 198 -44.16 -23.93 -0.12
C GLU A 198 -43.83 -25.43 -0.34
N ARG A 199 -44.33 -25.98 -1.44
CA ARG A 199 -44.01 -27.34 -1.86
C ARG A 199 -42.49 -27.47 -2.09
N GLY A 200 -41.87 -28.48 -1.52
CA GLY A 200 -40.45 -28.79 -1.79
C GLY A 200 -40.19 -28.99 -3.29
N LEU A 201 -38.98 -28.73 -3.73
CA LEU A 201 -38.62 -28.87 -5.17
C LEU A 201 -38.45 -30.34 -5.58
N SER A 202 -38.42 -31.29 -4.66
CA SER A 202 -38.30 -32.72 -4.95
C SER A 202 -39.47 -33.19 -5.80
N GLY A 203 -39.18 -33.91 -6.90
CA GLY A 203 -40.18 -34.44 -7.85
C GLY A 203 -40.80 -33.41 -8.80
N MET A 204 -40.40 -32.14 -8.73
CA MET A 204 -40.83 -31.11 -9.70
C MET A 204 -40.27 -31.41 -11.09
N ARG A 205 -41.07 -31.28 -12.14
CA ARG A 205 -40.66 -31.31 -13.54
C ARG A 205 -40.00 -29.98 -13.97
N ALA A 206 -39.31 -29.97 -15.11
CA ALA A 206 -38.59 -28.82 -15.64
C ALA A 206 -39.43 -27.54 -15.66
N GLY A 207 -40.70 -27.60 -16.13
CA GLY A 207 -41.58 -26.42 -16.17
C GLY A 207 -41.91 -25.84 -14.79
N GLU A 208 -42.13 -26.71 -13.77
CA GLU A 208 -42.37 -26.28 -12.39
C GLU A 208 -41.08 -25.69 -11.76
N LEU A 209 -39.90 -26.23 -12.10
CA LEU A 209 -38.61 -25.72 -11.65
C LEU A 209 -38.31 -24.36 -12.30
N VAL A 210 -38.63 -24.17 -13.57
CA VAL A 210 -38.49 -22.86 -14.25
C VAL A 210 -39.40 -21.83 -13.60
N ALA A 211 -40.67 -22.17 -13.29
CA ALA A 211 -41.56 -21.28 -12.54
C ALA A 211 -40.97 -20.92 -11.15
N ALA A 212 -40.30 -21.83 -10.50
CA ALA A 212 -39.66 -21.61 -9.20
C ALA A 212 -38.46 -20.63 -9.28
N LEU A 213 -37.89 -20.35 -10.47
CA LEU A 213 -36.89 -19.28 -10.66
C LEU A 213 -37.45 -17.88 -10.43
N GLY A 214 -38.75 -17.70 -10.45
CA GLY A 214 -39.46 -16.45 -10.09
C GLY A 214 -39.86 -16.36 -8.60
N SER A 215 -39.50 -17.35 -7.76
CA SER A 215 -39.85 -17.34 -6.34
C SER A 215 -39.35 -16.08 -5.63
N PRO A 216 -40.07 -15.54 -4.63
CA PRO A 216 -39.59 -14.46 -3.78
C PRO A 216 -38.37 -14.86 -2.92
N ASP A 217 -38.07 -16.14 -2.78
CA ASP A 217 -36.95 -16.68 -2.00
C ASP A 217 -35.75 -16.99 -2.88
N LEU A 218 -34.61 -16.33 -2.63
CA LEU A 218 -33.37 -16.54 -3.36
C LEU A 218 -32.84 -17.99 -3.25
N GLN A 219 -32.92 -18.61 -2.08
CA GLN A 219 -32.42 -19.97 -1.91
C GLN A 219 -33.23 -20.96 -2.77
N ARG A 220 -34.52 -20.78 -2.83
CA ARG A 220 -35.41 -21.59 -3.69
C ARG A 220 -35.05 -21.40 -5.18
N ARG A 221 -34.80 -20.17 -5.59
CA ARG A 221 -34.35 -19.87 -6.98
C ARG A 221 -33.03 -20.57 -7.29
N LEU A 222 -32.03 -20.47 -6.39
CA LEU A 222 -30.72 -21.11 -6.54
C LEU A 222 -30.84 -22.65 -6.62
N HIS A 223 -31.66 -23.27 -5.75
CA HIS A 223 -31.90 -24.72 -5.79
C HIS A 223 -32.62 -25.14 -7.06
N ALA A 224 -33.62 -24.39 -7.52
CA ALA A 224 -34.32 -24.65 -8.78
C ALA A 224 -33.34 -24.55 -9.98
N GLN A 225 -32.52 -23.50 -10.00
CA GLN A 225 -31.46 -23.31 -11.01
C GLN A 225 -30.47 -24.49 -11.01
N ALA A 226 -29.95 -24.89 -9.85
CA ALA A 226 -29.01 -25.99 -9.76
C ALA A 226 -29.62 -27.30 -10.30
N ARG A 227 -30.89 -27.56 -10.03
CA ARG A 227 -31.61 -28.74 -10.56
C ARG A 227 -31.82 -28.67 -12.07
N LEU A 228 -32.19 -27.49 -12.58
CA LEU A 228 -32.31 -27.26 -14.03
C LEU A 228 -30.97 -27.43 -14.74
N VAL A 229 -29.88 -26.93 -14.17
CA VAL A 229 -28.52 -27.12 -14.70
C VAL A 229 -28.14 -28.59 -14.78
N ALA A 230 -28.49 -29.39 -13.77
CA ALA A 230 -28.19 -30.81 -13.71
C ALA A 230 -29.20 -31.65 -14.52
N SER A 231 -30.32 -31.10 -14.96
CA SER A 231 -31.37 -31.83 -15.71
C SER A 231 -30.93 -32.25 -17.08
N ARG A 232 -31.32 -33.47 -17.45
CA ARG A 232 -31.11 -34.06 -18.80
C ARG A 232 -32.36 -34.00 -19.66
N GLU A 233 -33.47 -33.42 -19.21
CA GLU A 233 -34.69 -33.28 -19.99
C GLU A 233 -34.42 -32.38 -21.21
N PRO A 234 -34.80 -32.81 -22.43
CA PRO A 234 -34.46 -32.10 -23.66
C PRO A 234 -35.03 -30.68 -23.72
N GLN A 235 -36.25 -30.46 -23.17
CA GLN A 235 -36.97 -29.21 -23.26
C GLN A 235 -36.44 -28.12 -22.30
N VAL A 236 -35.46 -28.39 -21.41
CA VAL A 236 -35.01 -27.45 -20.37
C VAL A 236 -34.47 -26.19 -20.99
N ASP A 237 -33.64 -26.28 -22.05
CA ASP A 237 -33.04 -25.08 -22.65
C ASP A 237 -34.12 -24.22 -23.30
N ASP A 238 -35.15 -24.81 -23.93
CA ASP A 238 -36.28 -24.07 -24.50
C ASP A 238 -37.14 -23.37 -23.46
N LEU A 239 -37.44 -24.06 -22.34
CA LEU A 239 -38.16 -23.47 -21.22
C LEU A 239 -37.41 -22.33 -20.56
N LEU A 240 -36.10 -22.47 -20.43
CA LEU A 240 -35.23 -21.41 -19.89
C LEU A 240 -35.13 -20.21 -20.85
N ARG A 241 -35.07 -20.45 -22.17
CA ARG A 241 -35.11 -19.37 -23.17
C ARG A 241 -36.45 -18.62 -23.14
N ALA A 242 -37.56 -19.32 -22.98
CA ALA A 242 -38.88 -18.71 -22.82
C ALA A 242 -38.95 -17.85 -21.54
N ALA A 243 -38.43 -18.35 -20.44
CA ALA A 243 -38.34 -17.60 -19.19
C ALA A 243 -37.40 -16.38 -19.28
N ALA A 244 -36.32 -16.47 -20.03
CA ALA A 244 -35.40 -15.36 -20.28
C ALA A 244 -36.00 -14.25 -21.18
N ALA A 245 -37.16 -14.49 -21.81
CA ALA A 245 -37.90 -13.49 -22.58
C ALA A 245 -38.98 -12.76 -21.75
N ASP A 246 -39.09 -13.04 -20.45
CA ASP A 246 -40.03 -12.36 -19.55
C ASP A 246 -39.58 -10.90 -19.31
N GLU A 247 -40.54 -9.99 -19.38
CA GLU A 247 -40.31 -8.56 -19.12
C GLU A 247 -40.80 -8.10 -17.74
N ALA A 248 -41.35 -9.01 -16.93
CA ALA A 248 -41.92 -8.66 -15.64
C ALA A 248 -40.81 -8.27 -14.62
N LEU A 249 -41.09 -7.16 -13.92
CA LEU A 249 -40.24 -6.69 -12.83
C LEU A 249 -40.94 -6.97 -11.50
N ASP A 250 -40.18 -7.32 -10.50
CA ASP A 250 -40.67 -7.44 -9.13
C ASP A 250 -40.82 -6.09 -8.41
N GLY A 251 -41.23 -6.15 -7.11
CA GLY A 251 -41.51 -4.94 -6.31
C GLY A 251 -40.28 -4.04 -6.03
N ILE A 252 -39.06 -4.47 -6.40
CA ILE A 252 -37.83 -3.67 -6.27
C ILE A 252 -37.15 -3.37 -7.62
N GLY A 253 -37.83 -3.72 -8.74
CA GLY A 253 -37.32 -3.45 -10.07
C GLY A 253 -36.38 -4.50 -10.63
N ASN A 254 -36.26 -5.67 -9.98
CA ASN A 254 -35.47 -6.80 -10.44
C ASN A 254 -36.32 -7.74 -11.31
N ALA A 255 -35.65 -8.56 -12.11
CA ALA A 255 -36.26 -9.63 -12.93
C ALA A 255 -35.68 -11.00 -12.55
N PRO A 256 -36.04 -11.57 -11.37
CA PRO A 256 -35.39 -12.76 -10.84
C PRO A 256 -35.55 -13.98 -11.77
N LEU A 257 -36.71 -14.15 -12.43
CA LEU A 257 -36.92 -15.22 -13.38
C LEU A 257 -35.90 -15.16 -14.53
N VAL A 258 -35.72 -13.98 -15.13
CA VAL A 258 -34.77 -13.76 -16.24
C VAL A 258 -33.34 -13.99 -15.79
N LEU A 259 -32.94 -13.40 -14.63
CA LEU A 259 -31.61 -13.53 -14.07
C LEU A 259 -31.21 -15.00 -13.88
N HIS A 260 -32.03 -15.78 -13.21
CA HIS A 260 -31.75 -17.19 -12.95
C HIS A 260 -31.82 -18.05 -14.24
N ALA A 261 -32.71 -17.71 -15.19
CA ALA A 261 -32.80 -18.41 -16.46
C ALA A 261 -31.52 -18.23 -17.31
N ILE A 262 -31.00 -17.00 -17.43
CA ILE A 262 -29.76 -16.76 -18.21
C ILE A 262 -28.54 -17.39 -17.54
N HIS A 263 -28.45 -17.38 -16.22
CA HIS A 263 -27.39 -18.07 -15.49
C HIS A 263 -27.47 -19.60 -15.66
N ALA A 264 -28.67 -20.19 -15.64
CA ALA A 264 -28.86 -21.60 -15.93
C ALA A 264 -28.46 -21.95 -17.36
N LEU A 265 -28.87 -21.15 -18.35
CA LEU A 265 -28.48 -21.33 -19.76
C LEU A 265 -26.96 -21.26 -19.95
N ALA A 266 -26.30 -20.28 -19.27
CA ALA A 266 -24.85 -20.13 -19.31
C ALA A 266 -24.13 -21.36 -18.74
N GLN A 267 -24.53 -21.83 -17.54
CA GLN A 267 -23.96 -23.00 -16.88
C GLN A 267 -24.18 -24.28 -17.68
N ARG A 268 -25.30 -24.38 -18.37
CA ARG A 268 -25.59 -25.48 -19.32
C ARG A 268 -24.81 -25.34 -20.64
N GLY A 269 -24.12 -24.20 -20.89
CA GLY A 269 -23.35 -23.94 -22.11
C GLY A 269 -24.23 -23.62 -23.33
N ALA A 270 -25.48 -23.24 -23.14
CA ALA A 270 -26.43 -22.95 -24.22
C ALA A 270 -25.94 -21.85 -25.16
N PHE A 271 -25.38 -20.76 -24.60
CA PHE A 271 -24.88 -19.63 -25.38
C PHE A 271 -23.71 -19.95 -26.32
N ARG A 272 -23.01 -21.05 -26.11
CA ARG A 272 -21.94 -21.53 -27.00
C ARG A 272 -22.42 -22.48 -28.06
N ARG A 273 -23.52 -23.19 -27.81
CA ARG A 273 -24.06 -24.24 -28.72
C ARG A 273 -25.22 -23.78 -29.58
N ASP A 274 -25.96 -22.74 -29.12
CA ASP A 274 -27.19 -22.29 -29.75
C ASP A 274 -27.07 -20.79 -30.07
N GLU A 275 -27.04 -20.48 -31.35
CA GLU A 275 -26.94 -19.09 -31.85
C GLU A 275 -28.18 -18.24 -31.50
N ALA A 276 -29.37 -18.87 -31.44
CA ALA A 276 -30.59 -18.16 -31.04
C ALA A 276 -30.55 -17.76 -29.56
N ALA A 277 -30.03 -18.64 -28.70
CA ALA A 277 -29.78 -18.29 -27.29
C ALA A 277 -28.74 -17.18 -27.18
N SER A 278 -27.66 -17.22 -27.97
CA SER A 278 -26.62 -16.16 -27.98
C SER A 278 -27.21 -14.81 -28.45
N ARG A 279 -28.03 -14.80 -29.52
CA ARG A 279 -28.72 -13.57 -29.94
C ARG A 279 -29.70 -13.04 -28.89
N GLN A 280 -30.41 -13.94 -28.20
CA GLN A 280 -31.28 -13.54 -27.10
C GLN A 280 -30.49 -12.87 -25.97
N LEU A 281 -29.34 -13.44 -25.56
CA LEU A 281 -28.47 -12.84 -24.54
C LEU A 281 -28.01 -11.42 -24.94
N VAL A 282 -27.62 -11.22 -26.21
CA VAL A 282 -27.31 -9.88 -26.75
C VAL A 282 -28.51 -8.93 -26.65
N GLY A 283 -29.74 -9.40 -26.92
CA GLY A 283 -30.95 -8.59 -26.73
C GLY A 283 -31.14 -8.11 -25.30
N LEU A 284 -30.76 -8.92 -24.31
CA LEU A 284 -30.88 -8.60 -22.88
C LEU A 284 -29.91 -7.53 -22.39
N LEU A 285 -28.92 -7.12 -23.19
CA LEU A 285 -28.11 -5.91 -22.91
C LEU A 285 -28.94 -4.62 -22.87
N ARG A 286 -30.17 -4.64 -23.35
CA ARG A 286 -31.15 -3.52 -23.33
C ARG A 286 -32.37 -3.79 -22.45
N HIS A 287 -32.28 -4.79 -21.56
CA HIS A 287 -33.40 -5.14 -20.68
C HIS A 287 -33.70 -4.01 -19.69
N LYS A 288 -34.98 -3.88 -19.29
CA LYS A 288 -35.43 -2.81 -18.36
C LYS A 288 -34.72 -2.91 -16.98
N ALA A 289 -34.50 -4.12 -16.45
CA ALA A 289 -33.80 -4.32 -15.18
C ALA A 289 -32.29 -4.16 -15.34
N PRO A 290 -31.64 -3.24 -14.63
CA PRO A 290 -30.19 -3.05 -14.69
C PRO A 290 -29.38 -4.31 -14.34
N ALA A 291 -29.87 -5.09 -13.39
CA ALA A 291 -29.25 -6.34 -12.98
C ALA A 291 -29.17 -7.36 -14.15
N VAL A 292 -30.18 -7.39 -15.01
CA VAL A 292 -30.18 -8.25 -16.23
C VAL A 292 -29.17 -7.72 -17.25
N ARG A 293 -29.10 -6.40 -17.50
CA ARG A 293 -28.11 -5.82 -18.40
C ARG A 293 -26.67 -6.15 -17.95
N ALA A 294 -26.40 -5.97 -16.64
CA ALA A 294 -25.11 -6.31 -16.04
C ALA A 294 -24.78 -7.80 -16.15
N ALA A 295 -25.74 -8.68 -15.83
CA ALA A 295 -25.56 -10.12 -15.92
C ALA A 295 -25.35 -10.57 -17.39
N ALA A 296 -26.10 -10.01 -18.34
CA ALA A 296 -25.92 -10.29 -19.76
C ALA A 296 -24.53 -9.91 -20.26
N ALA A 297 -24.02 -8.72 -19.87
CA ALA A 297 -22.65 -8.29 -20.18
C ALA A 297 -21.60 -9.28 -19.64
N ARG A 298 -21.75 -9.73 -18.41
CA ARG A 298 -20.85 -10.68 -17.75
C ARG A 298 -20.86 -12.06 -18.39
N LEU A 299 -22.00 -12.49 -18.91
CA LEU A 299 -22.20 -13.82 -19.50
C LEU A 299 -21.84 -13.90 -20.98
N LEU A 300 -21.62 -12.76 -21.65
CA LEU A 300 -21.19 -12.76 -23.04
C LEU A 300 -19.83 -13.47 -23.19
N SER A 301 -19.73 -14.30 -24.21
CA SER A 301 -18.45 -14.94 -24.55
C SER A 301 -17.41 -13.91 -24.96
N ALA A 302 -16.16 -14.09 -24.54
CA ALA A 302 -15.06 -13.25 -24.98
C ALA A 302 -14.85 -13.39 -26.50
N GLY A 303 -14.99 -12.29 -27.25
CA GLY A 303 -14.80 -12.26 -28.70
C GLY A 303 -15.25 -10.97 -29.35
N ALA A 304 -14.75 -10.68 -30.57
CA ALA A 304 -15.00 -9.44 -31.27
C ALA A 304 -16.50 -9.17 -31.52
N ALA A 305 -17.33 -10.18 -31.73
CA ALA A 305 -18.78 -10.03 -31.90
C ALA A 305 -19.45 -9.56 -30.61
N SER A 306 -19.06 -10.12 -29.48
CA SER A 306 -19.56 -9.74 -28.16
C SER A 306 -19.12 -8.32 -27.78
N THR A 307 -17.87 -7.97 -28.05
CA THR A 307 -17.33 -6.63 -27.85
C THR A 307 -18.14 -5.59 -28.64
N ARG A 308 -18.38 -5.85 -29.94
CA ARG A 308 -19.23 -4.96 -30.76
C ARG A 308 -20.66 -4.87 -30.24
N ALA A 309 -21.22 -5.97 -29.75
CA ALA A 309 -22.58 -5.98 -29.18
C ALA A 309 -22.67 -5.12 -27.89
N LEU A 310 -21.67 -5.18 -27.03
CA LEU A 310 -21.56 -4.34 -25.81
C LEU A 310 -21.54 -2.84 -26.17
N LEU A 311 -20.66 -2.46 -27.10
CA LEU A 311 -20.53 -1.08 -27.54
C LEU A 311 -21.83 -0.61 -28.23
N ALA A 312 -22.41 -1.40 -29.13
CA ALA A 312 -23.66 -1.09 -29.85
C ALA A 312 -24.89 -1.03 -28.91
N ALA A 313 -24.85 -1.70 -27.76
CA ALA A 313 -25.90 -1.60 -26.75
C ALA A 313 -25.78 -0.34 -25.90
N GLY A 314 -24.64 0.38 -25.93
CA GLY A 314 -24.40 1.60 -25.19
C GLY A 314 -24.14 1.39 -23.68
N LEU A 315 -23.61 0.22 -23.28
CA LEU A 315 -23.45 -0.10 -21.86
C LEU A 315 -22.42 0.78 -21.14
N LEU A 316 -21.45 1.34 -21.85
CA LEU A 316 -20.51 2.33 -21.29
C LEU A 316 -21.21 3.67 -20.96
N GLU A 317 -22.41 3.90 -21.49
CA GLU A 317 -23.25 5.10 -21.30
C GLU A 317 -24.51 4.80 -20.49
N ASP A 318 -24.61 3.60 -19.93
CA ASP A 318 -25.77 3.20 -19.15
C ASP A 318 -26.01 4.14 -17.96
N GLU A 319 -27.27 4.47 -17.71
CA GLU A 319 -27.67 5.33 -16.59
C GLU A 319 -27.23 4.78 -15.23
N MET A 320 -27.16 3.43 -15.11
CA MET A 320 -26.80 2.75 -13.88
C MET A 320 -25.30 2.51 -13.78
N PRO A 321 -24.61 3.10 -12.78
CA PRO A 321 -23.16 2.96 -12.59
C PRO A 321 -22.68 1.51 -12.53
N MET A 322 -23.43 0.63 -11.89
CA MET A 322 -23.10 -0.79 -11.82
C MET A 322 -23.05 -1.47 -13.21
N VAL A 323 -23.90 -1.04 -14.15
CA VAL A 323 -23.90 -1.59 -15.51
C VAL A 323 -22.67 -1.12 -16.28
N ARG A 324 -22.28 0.16 -16.11
CA ARG A 324 -21.03 0.69 -16.67
C ARG A 324 -19.79 -0.05 -16.13
N ARG A 325 -19.76 -0.35 -14.81
CA ARG A 325 -18.68 -1.16 -14.21
C ARG A 325 -18.62 -2.56 -14.84
N GLU A 326 -19.75 -3.24 -14.95
CA GLU A 326 -19.79 -4.58 -15.55
C GLU A 326 -19.45 -4.59 -17.04
N ALA A 327 -19.79 -3.53 -17.77
CA ALA A 327 -19.33 -3.35 -19.15
C ALA A 327 -17.81 -3.28 -19.23
N CYS A 328 -17.16 -2.49 -18.36
CA CYS A 328 -15.70 -2.45 -18.28
C CYS A 328 -15.10 -3.81 -17.92
N VAL A 329 -15.69 -4.53 -16.96
CA VAL A 329 -15.25 -5.89 -16.58
C VAL A 329 -15.37 -6.85 -17.78
N ALA A 330 -16.48 -6.80 -18.52
CA ALA A 330 -16.68 -7.64 -19.71
C ALA A 330 -15.66 -7.31 -20.82
N LEU A 331 -15.38 -6.03 -21.06
CA LEU A 331 -14.34 -5.58 -21.97
C LEU A 331 -12.94 -6.01 -21.49
N ALA A 332 -12.66 -5.95 -20.20
CA ALA A 332 -11.40 -6.45 -19.63
C ALA A 332 -11.20 -7.98 -19.86
N MET A 333 -12.28 -8.74 -20.04
CA MET A 333 -12.23 -10.17 -20.34
C MET A 333 -12.18 -10.47 -21.85
N ALA A 334 -12.36 -9.46 -22.72
CA ALA A 334 -12.34 -9.59 -24.18
C ALA A 334 -10.90 -9.67 -24.75
N PRO A 335 -10.71 -10.08 -26.01
CA PRO A 335 -9.47 -9.87 -26.74
C PRO A 335 -9.18 -8.39 -26.97
N SER A 336 -7.90 -8.01 -27.16
CA SER A 336 -7.50 -6.66 -27.52
C SER A 336 -8.23 -6.14 -28.77
N ASP A 337 -8.70 -4.89 -28.70
CA ASP A 337 -9.45 -4.24 -29.79
C ASP A 337 -9.21 -2.71 -29.72
N GLU A 338 -8.81 -2.11 -30.84
CA GLU A 338 -8.44 -0.70 -30.89
C GLU A 338 -9.62 0.24 -30.72
N VAL A 339 -10.79 -0.14 -31.25
CA VAL A 339 -12.01 0.68 -31.10
C VAL A 339 -12.40 0.76 -29.62
N VAL A 340 -12.28 -0.34 -28.89
CA VAL A 340 -12.53 -0.37 -27.43
C VAL A 340 -11.56 0.53 -26.70
N GLY A 341 -10.26 0.49 -27.03
CA GLY A 341 -9.27 1.36 -26.41
C GLY A 341 -9.61 2.83 -26.56
N ALA A 342 -9.98 3.26 -27.75
CA ALA A 342 -10.40 4.66 -28.02
C ALA A 342 -11.71 5.03 -27.31
N GLU A 343 -12.70 4.12 -27.22
CA GLU A 343 -13.92 4.34 -26.44
C GLU A 343 -13.65 4.47 -24.93
N LEU A 344 -12.72 3.69 -24.40
CA LEU A 344 -12.33 3.78 -23.00
C LEU A 344 -11.67 5.13 -22.66
N LEU A 345 -10.91 5.73 -23.58
CA LEU A 345 -10.39 7.09 -23.37
C LEU A 345 -11.54 8.11 -23.24
N ARG A 346 -12.54 8.04 -24.14
CA ARG A 346 -13.76 8.88 -24.07
C ARG A 346 -14.59 8.60 -22.83
N PHE A 347 -14.71 7.34 -22.44
CA PHE A 347 -15.40 6.92 -21.22
C PHE A 347 -14.78 7.54 -19.96
N LEU A 348 -13.44 7.52 -19.85
CA LEU A 348 -12.70 8.08 -18.73
C LEU A 348 -12.63 9.61 -18.71
N SER A 349 -12.99 10.30 -19.78
CA SER A 349 -13.11 11.76 -19.78
C SER A 349 -14.35 12.26 -19.02
N ARG A 350 -15.38 11.42 -18.85
CA ARG A 350 -16.63 11.79 -18.20
C ARG A 350 -16.46 11.79 -16.68
N ARG A 351 -16.87 12.89 -16.03
CA ARG A 351 -16.71 13.10 -14.59
C ARG A 351 -17.37 11.99 -13.76
N GLU A 352 -18.57 11.56 -14.13
CA GLU A 352 -19.31 10.50 -13.43
C GLU A 352 -18.60 9.13 -13.44
N ASN A 353 -17.69 8.89 -14.39
CA ASN A 353 -16.94 7.65 -14.50
C ASN A 353 -15.60 7.71 -13.75
N HIS A 354 -14.90 8.84 -13.81
CA HIS A 354 -13.64 8.98 -13.10
C HIS A 354 -13.82 9.34 -11.62
N ALA A 355 -14.97 9.86 -11.21
CA ALA A 355 -15.28 10.12 -9.81
C ALA A 355 -15.70 8.85 -9.04
N ASP A 356 -16.22 7.82 -9.73
CA ASP A 356 -16.54 6.53 -9.13
C ASP A 356 -15.34 5.60 -9.25
N ARG A 357 -14.67 5.36 -8.11
CA ARG A 357 -13.47 4.54 -8.04
C ARG A 357 -13.68 3.12 -8.60
N ARG A 358 -14.84 2.49 -8.37
CA ARG A 358 -15.11 1.11 -8.80
C ARG A 358 -15.21 1.03 -10.31
N ILE A 359 -15.79 2.06 -10.93
CA ILE A 359 -15.81 2.21 -12.41
C ILE A 359 -14.39 2.47 -12.91
N ALA A 360 -13.68 3.40 -12.27
CA ALA A 360 -12.32 3.76 -12.64
C ALA A 360 -11.36 2.56 -12.59
N ASP A 361 -11.43 1.75 -11.53
CA ASP A 361 -10.62 0.55 -11.37
C ASP A 361 -10.91 -0.49 -12.48
N ALA A 362 -12.19 -0.78 -12.75
CA ALA A 362 -12.58 -1.69 -13.81
C ALA A 362 -12.17 -1.20 -15.22
N ALA A 363 -12.32 0.11 -15.47
CA ALA A 363 -11.93 0.73 -16.72
C ALA A 363 -10.41 0.68 -16.94
N GLN A 364 -9.60 0.91 -15.90
CA GLN A 364 -8.14 0.79 -15.99
C GLN A 364 -7.69 -0.63 -16.37
N VAL A 365 -8.37 -1.67 -15.83
CA VAL A 365 -8.12 -3.05 -16.27
C VAL A 365 -8.45 -3.22 -17.75
N ALA A 366 -9.61 -2.73 -18.20
CA ALA A 366 -10.00 -2.79 -19.60
C ALA A 366 -9.00 -2.07 -20.51
N VAL A 367 -8.52 -0.87 -20.11
CA VAL A 367 -7.48 -0.12 -20.84
C VAL A 367 -6.21 -0.94 -21.00
N GLY A 368 -5.72 -1.61 -19.97
CA GLY A 368 -4.55 -2.47 -20.05
C GLY A 368 -4.72 -3.68 -20.97
N VAL A 369 -5.96 -4.10 -21.24
CA VAL A 369 -6.28 -5.14 -22.23
C VAL A 369 -6.37 -4.59 -23.65
N HIS A 370 -6.75 -3.32 -23.84
CA HIS A 370 -6.95 -2.67 -25.13
C HIS A 370 -5.97 -1.47 -25.34
N PRO A 371 -4.64 -1.70 -25.20
CA PRO A 371 -3.68 -0.60 -25.04
C PRO A 371 -3.49 0.24 -26.30
N ILE A 372 -3.44 -0.38 -27.51
CA ILE A 372 -3.09 0.33 -28.76
C ILE A 372 -4.09 1.43 -29.03
N GLY A 373 -5.39 1.11 -29.09
CA GLY A 373 -6.42 2.09 -29.39
C GLY A 373 -6.50 3.20 -28.34
N PHE A 374 -6.25 2.88 -27.08
CA PHE A 374 -6.19 3.88 -26.01
C PHE A 374 -5.00 4.84 -26.20
N LEU A 375 -3.80 4.31 -26.43
CA LEU A 375 -2.58 5.11 -26.60
C LEU A 375 -2.63 5.98 -27.85
N SER A 376 -3.05 5.43 -29.00
CA SER A 376 -3.23 6.21 -30.24
C SER A 376 -4.22 7.34 -30.03
N ALA A 377 -5.38 7.08 -29.45
CA ALA A 377 -6.38 8.11 -29.19
C ALA A 377 -5.91 9.15 -28.16
N ALA A 378 -5.09 8.75 -27.17
CA ALA A 378 -4.53 9.68 -26.19
C ALA A 378 -3.48 10.61 -26.81
N LEU A 379 -2.67 10.11 -27.73
CA LEU A 379 -1.67 10.90 -28.47
C LEU A 379 -2.34 11.85 -29.48
N ASP A 380 -3.48 11.44 -30.06
CA ASP A 380 -4.26 12.29 -30.99
C ASP A 380 -5.14 13.31 -30.26
N ALA A 381 -5.30 13.19 -28.93
CA ALA A 381 -6.13 14.11 -28.16
C ALA A 381 -5.56 15.54 -28.19
N ARG A 382 -6.42 16.52 -28.46
CA ARG A 382 -6.07 17.95 -28.43
C ARG A 382 -6.76 18.64 -27.26
N ALA A 383 -6.02 19.49 -26.55
CA ALA A 383 -6.66 20.40 -25.60
C ALA A 383 -7.64 21.30 -26.33
N PRO A 384 -8.87 21.55 -25.78
CA PRO A 384 -9.76 22.57 -26.33
C PRO A 384 -9.02 23.93 -26.48
N ALA A 385 -9.21 24.61 -27.59
CA ALA A 385 -8.51 25.86 -27.93
C ALA A 385 -8.66 26.99 -26.89
N ASP A 386 -9.69 26.90 -26.03
CA ASP A 386 -10.02 27.87 -24.99
C ASP A 386 -9.51 27.51 -23.58
N VAL A 387 -8.86 26.38 -23.40
CA VAL A 387 -8.13 26.09 -22.17
C VAL A 387 -6.73 26.63 -22.39
N GLU A 388 -6.48 27.85 -21.89
CA GLU A 388 -5.09 28.26 -21.61
C GLU A 388 -4.41 27.03 -21.03
N SER A 389 -3.32 26.63 -21.67
CA SER A 389 -2.45 25.54 -21.21
C SER A 389 -2.21 25.82 -19.74
N GLY A 390 -3.01 25.15 -18.89
CA GLY A 390 -2.97 25.36 -17.46
C GLY A 390 -1.57 24.98 -17.04
N GLY A 391 -0.69 25.97 -17.00
CA GLY A 391 0.55 25.88 -16.29
C GLY A 391 0.17 25.27 -14.96
N LEU A 392 0.92 24.27 -14.53
CA LEU A 392 0.78 23.58 -13.24
C LEU A 392 0.05 24.51 -12.29
N ARG A 393 -1.25 24.23 -12.02
CA ARG A 393 -1.98 25.01 -11.02
C ARG A 393 -1.10 24.97 -9.79
N PRO A 394 -0.71 26.11 -9.19
CA PRO A 394 0.17 26.09 -8.04
C PRO A 394 -0.45 25.14 -7.05
N ARG A 395 0.28 24.11 -6.64
CA ARG A 395 -0.15 23.12 -5.66
C ARG A 395 -0.54 23.90 -4.42
N VAL A 396 -1.84 23.97 -4.12
CA VAL A 396 -2.35 24.74 -2.98
C VAL A 396 -1.95 23.99 -1.73
N ASN A 397 -1.11 24.60 -0.92
CA ASN A 397 -0.80 24.10 0.40
C ASN A 397 -2.03 24.28 1.30
N LEU A 398 -2.54 23.21 1.86
CA LEU A 398 -3.74 23.21 2.69
C LEU A 398 -3.47 23.61 4.14
N LEU A 399 -2.20 23.58 4.58
CA LEU A 399 -1.83 23.92 5.95
C LEU A 399 -1.93 25.43 6.21
N PRO A 400 -2.50 25.83 7.36
CA PRO A 400 -2.47 27.21 7.77
C PRO A 400 -1.04 27.63 8.11
N ASN A 401 -0.64 28.84 7.72
CA ASN A 401 0.64 29.44 8.13
C ASN A 401 1.84 28.48 7.99
N PRO A 402 2.14 27.97 6.79
CA PRO A 402 3.09 26.87 6.59
C PRO A 402 4.56 27.22 6.88
N GLY A 403 4.96 28.48 6.72
CA GLY A 403 6.28 29.04 7.09
C GLY A 403 6.29 29.72 8.45
N PHE A 404 5.21 29.63 9.23
CA PHE A 404 5.08 30.19 10.58
C PHE A 404 5.26 31.70 10.68
N GLU A 405 5.11 32.45 9.58
CA GLU A 405 5.31 33.90 9.57
C GLU A 405 4.27 34.65 10.39
N ASP A 406 3.04 34.14 10.52
CA ASP A 406 1.96 34.69 11.32
C ASP A 406 1.96 34.10 12.75
N GLY A 407 1.89 34.97 13.77
CA GLY A 407 1.76 34.52 15.18
C GLY A 407 1.92 35.65 16.17
N GLU A 408 1.43 35.48 17.38
CA GLU A 408 1.58 36.39 18.50
C GLU A 408 2.50 35.76 19.56
N GLY A 409 3.67 36.37 19.78
CA GLY A 409 4.65 35.86 20.74
C GLY A 409 5.21 34.50 20.30
N ASP A 410 5.12 33.50 21.20
CA ASP A 410 5.64 32.15 20.98
C ASP A 410 4.66 31.23 20.23
N GLU A 411 3.43 31.66 19.94
CA GLU A 411 2.38 30.83 19.33
C GLU A 411 2.21 31.14 17.84
N PRO A 412 2.43 30.14 16.92
CA PRO A 412 2.14 30.31 15.51
C PRO A 412 0.62 30.19 15.26
N ARG A 413 0.07 31.12 14.47
CA ARG A 413 -1.36 31.16 14.17
C ARG A 413 -1.80 29.90 13.43
N GLY A 414 -2.89 29.27 13.87
CA GLY A 414 -3.49 28.09 13.25
C GLY A 414 -2.92 26.75 13.72
N TRP A 415 -1.94 26.77 14.62
CA TRP A 415 -1.33 25.59 15.21
C TRP A 415 -1.62 25.52 16.71
N ARG A 416 -1.77 24.30 17.26
CA ARG A 416 -2.11 24.06 18.66
C ARG A 416 -1.21 23.01 19.28
N LEU A 417 -0.83 23.17 20.55
CA LEU A 417 -0.03 22.19 21.28
C LEU A 417 -0.85 20.96 21.66
N ARG A 418 -0.23 19.78 21.53
CA ARG A 418 -0.74 18.50 22.02
C ARG A 418 0.38 17.75 22.72
N GLU A 419 0.17 17.42 23.98
CA GLU A 419 1.14 16.68 24.79
C GLU A 419 0.63 15.25 25.01
N TYR A 420 1.49 14.27 24.73
CA TYR A 420 1.21 12.85 24.95
C TYR A 420 1.92 12.33 26.19
N SER A 421 3.22 12.66 26.36
CA SER A 421 4.03 12.23 27.50
C SER A 421 5.25 13.13 27.71
N GLY A 422 5.53 13.54 28.95
CA GLY A 422 6.58 14.51 29.24
C GLY A 422 6.22 15.90 28.75
N ALA A 423 7.11 16.88 28.95
CA ALA A 423 6.89 18.25 28.54
C ALA A 423 7.97 18.73 27.58
N ALA A 424 7.58 19.37 26.50
CA ALA A 424 8.46 20.09 25.61
C ALA A 424 8.04 21.57 25.55
N ARG A 425 9.02 22.46 25.50
CA ARG A 425 8.76 23.86 25.24
C ARG A 425 8.66 24.07 23.72
N TRP A 426 7.53 24.51 23.26
CA TRP A 426 7.27 24.89 21.88
C TRP A 426 7.24 26.42 21.76
N ARG A 427 7.86 26.96 20.74
CA ARG A 427 7.81 28.38 20.47
C ARG A 427 8.01 28.69 18.99
N ARG A 428 7.37 29.76 18.54
CA ARG A 428 7.66 30.40 17.26
C ARG A 428 8.92 31.25 17.41
N ILE A 429 9.83 31.17 16.45
CA ILE A 429 11.03 31.99 16.34
C ILE A 429 10.88 32.88 15.11
N ALA A 430 10.87 34.21 15.30
CA ALA A 430 10.62 35.13 14.19
C ALA A 430 11.77 35.26 13.17
N SER A 431 12.98 34.79 13.52
CA SER A 431 14.15 34.77 12.65
C SER A 431 14.98 33.52 12.97
N GLY A 432 15.26 32.68 12.03
CA GLY A 432 15.99 31.42 12.22
C GLY A 432 15.42 30.26 11.44
N GLY A 433 14.40 30.51 10.64
CA GLY A 433 13.90 29.61 9.62
C GLY A 433 14.93 29.35 8.52
N ARG A 434 14.59 28.46 7.62
CA ARG A 434 15.47 27.99 6.53
C ARG A 434 15.97 29.14 5.66
N ASP A 435 15.10 30.06 5.31
CA ASP A 435 15.40 31.21 4.44
C ASP A 435 15.56 32.52 5.25
N GLY A 436 15.76 32.42 6.57
CA GLY A 436 15.93 33.54 7.49
C GLY A 436 14.61 34.11 8.03
N GLY A 437 13.47 33.59 7.63
CA GLY A 437 12.12 33.87 8.13
C GLY A 437 11.81 33.22 9.47
N ALA A 438 10.54 33.08 9.79
CA ALA A 438 10.09 32.43 11.01
C ALA A 438 10.19 30.89 10.92
N CYS A 439 10.25 30.24 12.08
CA CYS A 439 10.14 28.79 12.20
C CYS A 439 9.56 28.43 13.57
N VAL A 440 9.25 27.15 13.78
CA VAL A 440 8.84 26.63 15.08
C VAL A 440 9.96 25.81 15.70
N GLU A 441 10.27 26.04 16.98
CA GLU A 441 11.23 25.27 17.78
C GLU A 441 10.50 24.45 18.84
N ALA A 442 10.92 23.20 19.00
CA ALA A 442 10.61 22.38 20.17
C ALA A 442 11.88 22.01 20.91
N TRP A 443 11.84 22.04 22.25
CA TRP A 443 12.94 21.64 23.09
C TRP A 443 12.47 20.90 24.34
N SER A 444 13.15 19.79 24.65
CA SER A 444 12.97 19.03 25.89
C SER A 444 14.32 18.49 26.38
N ALA A 445 14.66 18.76 27.63
CA ALA A 445 15.87 18.22 28.27
C ALA A 445 15.64 16.82 28.83
N GLU A 446 14.43 16.56 29.37
CA GLU A 446 14.07 15.30 30.03
C GLU A 446 13.39 14.30 29.09
N GLY A 447 13.10 14.72 27.87
CA GLY A 447 12.36 13.96 26.86
C GLY A 447 10.87 14.19 26.93
N ALA A 448 10.28 14.39 25.76
CA ALA A 448 8.85 14.57 25.56
C ALA A 448 8.36 13.80 24.32
N ASP A 449 7.11 13.41 24.37
CA ASP A 449 6.30 13.04 23.22
C ASP A 449 5.19 14.08 23.12
N SER A 450 5.34 15.02 22.20
CA SER A 450 4.43 16.15 22.03
C SER A 450 4.48 16.69 20.62
N SER A 451 3.40 17.30 20.18
CA SER A 451 3.28 17.88 18.85
C SER A 451 2.66 19.26 18.86
N LEU A 452 3.06 20.06 17.88
CA LEU A 452 2.26 21.20 17.43
C LEU A 452 1.45 20.73 16.22
N HIS A 453 0.11 20.88 16.26
CA HIS A 453 -0.76 20.33 15.23
C HIS A 453 -1.71 21.34 14.61
N ALA A 454 -2.08 21.10 13.36
CA ALA A 454 -3.13 21.82 12.65
C ALA A 454 -4.13 20.84 12.04
N ASP A 455 -5.42 21.15 12.19
CA ASP A 455 -6.49 20.38 11.56
C ASP A 455 -6.85 21.04 10.23
N VAL A 456 -6.84 20.25 9.17
CA VAL A 456 -7.09 20.71 7.79
C VAL A 456 -8.20 19.92 7.15
N ARG A 457 -9.01 20.61 6.33
CA ARG A 457 -10.03 19.93 5.51
C ARG A 457 -9.36 19.26 4.32
N VAL A 458 -9.75 18.04 4.06
CA VAL A 458 -9.28 17.22 2.94
C VAL A 458 -10.47 16.60 2.21
N GLU A 459 -10.23 16.09 1.03
CA GLU A 459 -11.19 15.27 0.32
C GLU A 459 -10.96 13.81 0.66
N GLY A 460 -12.02 13.06 0.88
CA GLY A 460 -11.94 11.60 1.06
C GLY A 460 -11.51 10.91 -0.25
N ASP A 461 -10.87 9.75 -0.12
CA ASP A 461 -10.37 8.94 -1.25
C ASP A 461 -9.41 9.72 -2.19
N ALA A 462 -8.62 10.63 -1.60
CA ALA A 462 -7.65 11.45 -2.29
C ALA A 462 -6.23 11.21 -1.75
N ARG A 463 -5.22 11.53 -2.55
CA ARG A 463 -3.81 11.43 -2.12
C ARG A 463 -3.23 12.79 -1.84
N TYR A 464 -2.35 12.82 -0.84
CA TYR A 464 -1.68 14.03 -0.39
C TYR A 464 -0.18 13.74 -0.19
N GLU A 465 0.65 14.73 -0.45
CA GLU A 465 2.05 14.77 -0.02
C GLU A 465 2.12 15.68 1.21
N LEU A 466 2.52 15.13 2.34
CA LEU A 466 2.93 15.86 3.53
C LEU A 466 4.44 16.02 3.48
N SER A 467 4.94 17.23 3.53
CA SER A 467 6.38 17.51 3.54
C SER A 467 6.71 18.72 4.41
N GLY A 468 7.97 18.89 4.77
CA GLY A 468 8.46 20.03 5.50
C GLY A 468 9.96 19.95 5.71
N TRP A 469 10.54 21.02 6.22
CA TRP A 469 11.95 21.07 6.57
C TRP A 469 12.12 20.92 8.09
N VAL A 470 13.05 20.06 8.49
CA VAL A 470 13.38 19.77 9.89
C VAL A 470 14.86 19.97 10.12
N ARG A 471 15.21 20.72 11.18
CA ARG A 471 16.56 20.88 11.71
C ARG A 471 16.61 20.34 13.12
N THR A 472 17.70 19.70 13.51
CA THR A 472 17.82 19.09 14.84
C THR A 472 19.15 19.38 15.49
N GLU A 473 19.15 19.42 16.84
CA GLU A 473 20.35 19.55 17.69
C GLU A 473 20.23 18.58 18.85
N GLY A 474 21.09 17.56 18.88
CA GLY A 474 21.16 16.57 19.95
C GLY A 474 19.86 15.82 20.18
N ILE A 475 19.10 15.52 19.15
CA ILE A 475 17.88 14.72 19.27
C ILE A 475 18.25 13.27 19.57
N GLU A 476 17.75 12.77 20.70
CA GLU A 476 17.94 11.40 21.17
C GLU A 476 16.62 10.83 21.72
N GLY A 477 16.43 9.51 21.58
CA GLY A 477 15.27 8.77 22.07
C GLY A 477 14.12 8.71 21.06
N ALA A 478 13.19 7.79 21.26
CA ALA A 478 12.05 7.47 20.43
C ALA A 478 12.33 7.58 18.92
N MET A 479 11.36 8.05 18.11
CA MET A 479 11.60 8.26 16.68
C MET A 479 12.41 9.53 16.40
N GLY A 480 12.27 10.58 17.21
CA GLY A 480 12.97 11.85 17.03
C GLY A 480 12.08 13.01 16.60
N ALA A 481 12.50 13.82 15.62
CA ALA A 481 11.71 14.91 15.08
C ALA A 481 11.16 14.54 13.69
N LEU A 482 9.85 14.68 13.46
CA LEU A 482 9.18 14.22 12.24
C LEU A 482 7.88 14.98 11.95
N LEU A 483 7.24 14.68 10.84
CA LEU A 483 5.86 15.05 10.50
C LEU A 483 5.00 13.81 10.41
N ASN A 484 3.75 13.88 10.88
CA ASN A 484 2.77 12.82 10.58
C ASN A 484 1.34 13.36 10.50
N ALA A 485 0.43 12.57 9.95
CA ALA A 485 -1.01 12.75 10.13
C ALA A 485 -1.46 11.88 11.31
N HIS A 486 -2.07 12.50 12.32
CA HIS A 486 -2.49 11.83 13.56
C HIS A 486 -3.47 10.68 13.28
N ALA A 487 -3.24 9.56 13.92
CA ALA A 487 -4.04 8.33 13.78
C ALA A 487 -4.13 7.77 12.34
N HIS A 488 -3.23 8.19 11.43
CA HIS A 488 -3.16 7.65 10.08
C HIS A 488 -1.97 6.68 9.97
N PRO A 489 -2.19 5.37 9.69
CA PRO A 489 -1.16 4.33 9.84
C PRO A 489 0.06 4.51 8.94
N ASP A 490 -0.14 5.07 7.75
CA ASP A 490 0.91 5.17 6.71
C ASP A 490 1.41 6.60 6.47
N ALA A 491 1.06 7.55 7.35
CA ALA A 491 1.33 8.97 7.15
C ALA A 491 2.37 9.53 8.12
N THR A 492 3.55 8.92 8.16
CA THR A 492 4.68 9.34 9.00
C THR A 492 5.91 9.53 8.12
N THR A 493 6.55 10.70 8.18
CA THR A 493 7.79 10.96 7.46
C THR A 493 8.98 10.23 8.10
N ASP A 494 10.10 10.19 7.40
CA ASP A 494 11.37 9.83 8.03
C ASP A 494 11.61 10.71 9.26
N ALA A 495 12.04 10.08 10.33
CA ALA A 495 12.38 10.76 11.56
C ALA A 495 13.81 11.27 11.53
N VAL A 496 14.05 12.47 12.07
CA VAL A 496 15.37 13.09 12.14
C VAL A 496 15.90 13.01 13.55
N GLN A 497 17.04 12.31 13.72
CA GLN A 497 17.73 12.14 15.00
C GLN A 497 19.12 12.80 14.99
N GLY A 498 19.71 13.00 16.17
CA GLY A 498 21.04 13.59 16.32
C GLY A 498 21.04 15.09 16.02
N THR A 499 22.14 15.59 15.42
CA THR A 499 22.30 16.98 15.03
C THR A 499 22.37 17.07 13.50
N ASN A 500 21.41 17.76 12.90
CA ASN A 500 21.31 17.91 11.45
C ASN A 500 20.99 19.37 11.09
N SER A 501 21.57 19.87 10.00
CA SER A 501 21.10 21.06 9.31
C SER A 501 19.67 20.82 8.74
N TRP A 502 19.07 21.85 8.15
CA TRP A 502 17.75 21.74 7.54
C TRP A 502 17.69 20.58 6.52
N ARG A 503 16.83 19.60 6.80
CA ARG A 503 16.59 18.42 5.96
C ARG A 503 15.11 18.39 5.56
N ARG A 504 14.84 18.20 4.28
CA ARG A 504 13.45 17.97 3.82
C ARG A 504 13.04 16.54 4.17
N VAL A 505 11.87 16.42 4.77
CA VAL A 505 11.19 15.15 5.02
C VAL A 505 9.84 15.16 4.30
N SER A 506 9.40 14.01 3.80
CA SER A 506 8.11 13.90 3.12
C SER A 506 7.53 12.50 3.21
N VAL A 507 6.20 12.42 3.12
CA VAL A 507 5.45 11.16 3.02
C VAL A 507 4.21 11.37 2.16
N GLU A 508 3.88 10.40 1.33
CA GLU A 508 2.59 10.35 0.64
C GLU A 508 1.58 9.58 1.48
N LEU A 509 0.37 10.11 1.56
CA LEU A 509 -0.74 9.48 2.28
C LEU A 509 -2.02 9.51 1.44
N ALA A 510 -2.90 8.53 1.65
CA ALA A 510 -4.21 8.48 1.02
C ALA A 510 -5.31 8.57 2.08
N THR A 511 -6.21 9.54 1.91
CA THR A 511 -7.39 9.66 2.79
C THR A 511 -8.37 8.52 2.57
N PHE A 512 -9.08 8.13 3.64
CA PHE A 512 -10.10 7.11 3.55
C PHE A 512 -11.38 7.66 2.88
N PRO A 513 -12.21 6.79 2.28
CA PRO A 513 -13.52 7.21 1.80
C PRO A 513 -14.34 7.90 2.91
N GLY A 514 -14.85 9.09 2.63
CA GLY A 514 -15.62 9.89 3.61
C GLY A 514 -14.77 10.65 4.64
N GLN A 515 -13.46 10.54 4.62
CA GLN A 515 -12.58 11.32 5.48
C GLN A 515 -12.52 12.77 4.95
N ASP A 516 -12.95 13.72 5.76
CA ASP A 516 -13.04 15.15 5.40
C ASP A 516 -12.02 16.03 6.13
N ALA A 517 -11.24 15.46 7.05
CA ALA A 517 -10.21 16.18 7.80
C ALA A 517 -8.99 15.29 8.11
N LEU A 518 -7.83 15.94 8.23
CA LEU A 518 -6.57 15.40 8.76
C LEU A 518 -6.04 16.31 9.84
N SER A 519 -5.45 15.73 10.90
CA SER A 519 -4.70 16.44 11.93
C SER A 519 -3.22 16.25 11.67
N ILE A 520 -2.54 17.25 11.18
CA ILE A 520 -1.11 17.20 10.84
C ILE A 520 -0.28 17.67 12.03
N ASN A 521 0.71 16.86 12.42
CA ASN A 521 1.60 17.14 13.54
C ASN A 521 3.03 17.44 13.08
N LEU A 522 3.63 18.45 13.71
CA LEU A 522 5.07 18.56 13.90
C LEU A 522 5.35 17.80 15.20
N LEU A 523 6.06 16.70 15.17
CA LEU A 523 6.14 15.78 16.29
C LEU A 523 7.57 15.67 16.82
N LEU A 524 7.75 15.93 18.11
CA LEU A 524 8.97 15.59 18.86
C LEU A 524 8.66 14.37 19.73
N GLY A 525 9.33 13.27 19.46
CA GLY A 525 9.10 11.98 20.13
C GLY A 525 8.60 10.91 19.14
N GLY A 526 7.30 10.66 19.09
CA GLY A 526 6.65 9.63 18.29
C GLY A 526 6.70 8.26 18.94
N TRP A 527 5.56 7.88 19.54
CA TRP A 527 5.39 6.63 20.32
C TRP A 527 6.45 6.44 21.43
N GLY A 528 6.87 7.55 22.02
CA GLY A 528 7.84 7.60 23.10
C GLY A 528 8.50 8.97 23.18
N ARG A 529 9.35 9.17 24.20
CA ARG A 529 9.98 10.46 24.47
C ARG A 529 11.27 10.65 23.71
N ALA A 530 11.44 11.80 23.07
CA ALA A 530 12.72 12.28 22.55
C ALA A 530 13.17 13.54 23.31
N ARG A 531 14.47 13.66 23.56
CA ARG A 531 15.11 14.84 24.14
C ARG A 531 15.97 15.54 23.09
N GLY A 532 16.27 16.82 23.33
CA GLY A 532 17.04 17.65 22.40
C GLY A 532 16.19 18.79 21.85
N ARG A 533 16.64 19.35 20.75
CA ARG A 533 16.03 20.52 20.12
C ARG A 533 15.77 20.28 18.64
N ALA A 534 14.58 20.63 18.17
CA ALA A 534 14.21 20.51 16.77
C ALA A 534 13.49 21.77 16.28
N TRP A 535 13.61 22.05 15.00
CA TRP A 535 12.96 23.17 14.33
C TRP A 535 12.25 22.66 13.08
N TRP A 536 11.07 23.22 12.78
CA TRP A 536 10.29 22.95 11.58
C TRP A 536 10.03 24.23 10.82
N ASP A 537 10.05 24.15 9.49
CA ASP A 537 9.79 25.25 8.59
C ASP A 537 9.24 24.74 7.26
N ASP A 538 8.57 25.63 6.50
CA ASP A 538 8.02 25.36 5.16
C ASP A 538 7.24 24.04 5.10
N VAL A 539 6.31 23.85 6.03
CA VAL A 539 5.49 22.64 6.10
C VAL A 539 4.39 22.68 5.04
N SER A 540 4.17 21.60 4.36
CA SER A 540 3.24 21.57 3.23
C SER A 540 2.41 20.29 3.24
N LEU A 541 1.11 20.45 3.10
CA LEU A 541 0.17 19.38 2.74
C LEU A 541 -0.48 19.77 1.40
N VAL A 542 -0.09 19.09 0.35
CA VAL A 542 -0.63 19.34 -0.98
C VAL A 542 -1.36 18.11 -1.49
N LYS A 543 -2.49 18.32 -2.14
CA LYS A 543 -3.15 17.21 -2.83
C LYS A 543 -2.26 16.76 -3.99
N VAL A 544 -1.83 15.51 -3.94
CA VAL A 544 -1.11 14.88 -5.05
C VAL A 544 -2.18 14.25 -5.93
N ASP A 545 -2.53 14.91 -7.01
CA ASP A 545 -3.12 14.17 -8.10
C ASP A 545 -2.04 13.23 -8.61
N GLU A 546 -2.22 11.93 -8.43
CA GLU A 546 -1.26 10.89 -8.89
C GLU A 546 -0.97 10.95 -10.39
N SER A 547 -1.76 11.71 -11.07
CA SER A 547 -1.56 12.18 -12.42
C SER A 547 -2.38 13.45 -12.53
N GLY A 548 -1.80 14.62 -12.36
CA GLY A 548 -2.41 15.86 -12.82
C GLY A 548 -2.82 15.70 -14.28
N PRO A 549 -3.77 16.50 -14.78
CA PRO A 549 -4.08 16.52 -16.20
C PRO A 549 -2.77 16.71 -16.97
N VAL A 550 -2.48 15.80 -17.89
CA VAL A 550 -1.30 15.84 -18.76
C VAL A 550 -1.78 16.24 -20.13
N GLY A 551 -1.51 17.46 -20.53
CA GLY A 551 -2.03 18.01 -21.78
C GLY A 551 -3.59 17.96 -21.80
N ALA A 552 -4.18 17.29 -22.79
CA ALA A 552 -5.62 17.10 -22.92
C ALA A 552 -6.21 16.01 -22.00
N LEU A 553 -5.38 15.27 -21.28
CA LEU A 553 -5.78 14.13 -20.47
C LEU A 553 -6.05 14.52 -19.01
N ASN A 554 -7.17 14.07 -18.44
CA ASN A 554 -7.39 14.16 -16.99
C ASN A 554 -6.47 13.21 -16.20
N ALA A 555 -6.48 13.35 -14.88
CA ALA A 555 -5.62 12.56 -13.98
C ALA A 555 -5.78 11.04 -14.15
N LEU A 556 -7.02 10.54 -14.29
CA LEU A 556 -7.29 9.12 -14.47
C LEU A 556 -6.86 8.61 -15.85
N GLN A 557 -7.10 9.40 -16.91
CA GLN A 557 -6.64 9.07 -18.27
C GLN A 557 -5.10 9.01 -18.31
N SER A 558 -4.43 9.91 -17.62
CA SER A 558 -2.96 9.94 -17.53
C SER A 558 -2.41 8.70 -16.81
N ARG A 559 -3.09 8.21 -15.75
CA ARG A 559 -2.73 6.94 -15.09
C ARG A 559 -3.01 5.75 -16.01
N ALA A 560 -4.16 5.77 -16.69
CA ALA A 560 -4.53 4.74 -17.65
C ALA A 560 -3.54 4.66 -18.83
N LEU A 561 -2.92 5.79 -19.22
CA LEU A 561 -1.85 5.83 -20.21
C LEU A 561 -0.63 5.00 -19.77
N ASP A 562 -0.18 5.13 -18.52
CA ASP A 562 0.93 4.34 -17.98
C ASP A 562 0.60 2.84 -17.98
N ILE A 563 -0.64 2.51 -17.56
CA ILE A 563 -1.14 1.12 -17.57
C ILE A 563 -1.19 0.57 -18.99
N ALA A 564 -1.72 1.34 -19.94
CA ALA A 564 -1.77 0.95 -21.35
C ALA A 564 -0.35 0.71 -21.90
N ALA A 565 0.57 1.63 -21.65
CA ALA A 565 1.95 1.54 -22.10
C ALA A 565 2.63 0.27 -21.56
N ALA A 566 2.60 0.03 -20.25
CA ALA A 566 3.20 -1.13 -19.61
C ALA A 566 2.62 -2.45 -20.15
N ASN A 567 1.30 -2.51 -20.38
CA ASN A 567 0.65 -3.72 -20.88
C ASN A 567 0.82 -3.90 -22.40
N LEU A 568 0.99 -2.84 -23.19
CA LEU A 568 1.38 -2.93 -24.59
C LEU A 568 2.73 -3.65 -24.73
N LEU A 569 3.71 -3.26 -23.91
CA LEU A 569 5.06 -3.84 -23.91
C LEU A 569 5.07 -5.33 -23.59
N GLU A 570 4.16 -5.78 -22.76
CA GLU A 570 4.05 -7.18 -22.36
C GLU A 570 3.26 -8.03 -23.37
N ARG A 571 2.14 -7.51 -23.84
CA ARG A 571 1.14 -8.28 -24.62
C ARG A 571 1.35 -8.19 -26.13
N GLU A 572 1.69 -7.01 -26.60
CA GLU A 572 1.73 -6.68 -28.02
C GLU A 572 2.95 -5.83 -28.40
N PRO A 573 4.17 -6.21 -27.96
CA PRO A 573 5.38 -5.39 -28.15
C PRO A 573 5.68 -5.06 -29.61
N ASP A 574 5.27 -5.95 -30.55
CA ASP A 574 5.44 -5.73 -32.00
C ASP A 574 4.54 -4.61 -32.56
N SER A 575 3.54 -4.19 -31.77
CA SER A 575 2.63 -3.11 -32.15
C SER A 575 3.09 -1.71 -31.70
N VAL A 576 4.18 -1.61 -30.95
CA VAL A 576 4.71 -0.32 -30.44
C VAL A 576 5.05 0.64 -31.58
N ALA A 577 5.58 0.14 -32.68
CA ALA A 577 5.90 0.96 -33.86
C ALA A 577 4.68 1.77 -34.36
N ARG A 578 3.47 1.23 -34.24
CA ARG A 578 2.21 1.89 -34.62
C ARG A 578 1.89 3.06 -33.68
N VAL A 579 2.21 2.94 -32.41
CA VAL A 579 2.02 4.04 -31.42
C VAL A 579 3.06 5.14 -31.65
N VAL A 580 4.29 4.79 -32.05
CA VAL A 580 5.36 5.74 -32.37
C VAL A 580 4.98 6.66 -33.52
N ASP A 581 4.23 6.17 -34.50
CA ASP A 581 3.76 6.98 -35.65
C ASP A 581 2.86 8.18 -35.22
N HIS A 582 2.23 8.14 -34.04
CA HIS A 582 1.41 9.21 -33.46
C HIS A 582 2.19 10.21 -32.61
N LEU A 583 3.48 9.95 -32.28
CA LEU A 583 4.26 10.81 -31.37
C LEU A 583 4.54 12.21 -31.93
N HIS A 584 4.68 12.35 -33.24
CA HIS A 584 5.08 13.62 -33.88
C HIS A 584 4.12 14.75 -33.56
N ASP A 585 2.81 14.49 -33.69
CA ASP A 585 1.77 15.48 -33.48
C ASP A 585 1.21 15.51 -32.05
N ALA A 586 1.69 14.66 -31.16
CA ALA A 586 1.14 14.50 -29.82
C ALA A 586 1.43 15.72 -28.93
N ASP A 587 0.53 15.95 -27.95
CA ASP A 587 0.79 16.90 -26.87
C ASP A 587 2.12 16.58 -26.18
N PRO A 588 3.06 17.57 -26.00
CA PRO A 588 4.38 17.32 -25.44
C PRO A 588 4.38 16.60 -24.11
N ALA A 589 3.46 16.93 -23.21
CA ALA A 589 3.40 16.33 -21.90
C ALA A 589 2.90 14.87 -21.94
N VAL A 590 1.94 14.54 -22.81
CA VAL A 590 1.46 13.17 -23.06
C VAL A 590 2.58 12.33 -23.68
N ARG A 591 3.28 12.89 -24.63
CA ARG A 591 4.44 12.26 -25.30
C ARG A 591 5.57 11.95 -24.34
N LEU A 592 5.98 12.93 -23.51
CA LEU A 592 7.02 12.75 -22.50
C LEU A 592 6.66 11.63 -21.54
N ARG A 593 5.41 11.62 -21.06
CA ARG A 593 4.95 10.59 -20.12
C ARG A 593 5.00 9.20 -20.73
N LEU A 594 4.54 9.05 -21.96
CA LEU A 594 4.57 7.77 -22.66
C LEU A 594 6.00 7.28 -22.88
N LEU A 595 6.90 8.15 -23.41
CA LEU A 595 8.29 7.83 -23.65
C LEU A 595 9.03 7.48 -22.35
N SER A 596 8.75 8.18 -21.25
CA SER A 596 9.31 7.89 -19.94
C SER A 596 8.84 6.52 -19.43
N THR A 597 7.59 6.14 -19.69
CA THR A 597 7.07 4.80 -19.35
C THR A 597 7.75 3.72 -20.19
N PHE A 598 7.94 3.94 -21.49
CA PHE A 598 8.70 3.01 -22.34
C PHE A 598 10.14 2.86 -21.86
N ALA A 599 10.81 3.97 -21.56
CA ALA A 599 12.18 3.96 -21.03
C ALA A 599 12.31 3.15 -19.73
N ARG A 600 11.31 3.19 -18.86
CA ARG A 600 11.30 2.48 -17.58
C ARG A 600 10.93 0.99 -17.72
N GLU A 601 9.92 0.68 -18.51
CA GLU A 601 9.27 -0.64 -18.52
C GLU A 601 9.76 -1.55 -19.67
N TRP A 602 10.43 -1.04 -20.70
CA TRP A 602 10.88 -1.84 -21.85
C TRP A 602 11.84 -2.96 -21.42
N PRO A 603 11.65 -4.21 -21.91
CA PRO A 603 12.62 -5.28 -21.65
C PRO A 603 14.01 -4.96 -22.23
N ARG A 604 15.06 -5.04 -21.42
CA ARG A 604 16.43 -4.71 -21.83
C ARG A 604 16.88 -5.56 -23.03
N GLY A 605 17.47 -4.93 -24.03
CA GLY A 605 18.05 -5.58 -25.21
C GLY A 605 17.03 -6.16 -26.19
N ARG A 606 15.75 -5.96 -25.96
CA ARG A 606 14.70 -6.35 -26.89
C ARG A 606 14.49 -5.25 -27.91
N GLY A 607 14.99 -5.41 -29.14
CA GLY A 607 14.77 -4.46 -30.24
C GLY A 607 13.27 -4.16 -30.48
N VAL A 608 12.99 -3.04 -31.11
CA VAL A 608 11.61 -2.62 -31.43
C VAL A 608 11.26 -3.09 -32.84
N SER A 609 10.42 -4.13 -32.93
CA SER A 609 9.98 -4.71 -34.20
C SER A 609 9.23 -3.67 -35.05
N GLY A 610 9.57 -3.59 -36.33
CA GLY A 610 8.89 -2.71 -37.30
C GLY A 610 9.15 -1.20 -37.12
N LEU A 611 10.01 -0.80 -36.18
CA LEU A 611 10.36 0.61 -35.97
C LEU A 611 11.24 1.13 -37.12
N ARG A 612 10.73 2.09 -37.87
CA ARG A 612 11.44 2.72 -39.01
C ARG A 612 12.22 3.91 -38.54
N THR A 613 13.45 4.13 -39.12
CA THR A 613 14.28 5.27 -38.76
C THR A 613 13.60 6.60 -39.09
N GLU A 614 12.89 6.69 -40.20
CA GLU A 614 12.14 7.89 -40.60
C GLU A 614 11.00 8.23 -39.62
N ALA A 615 10.40 7.23 -38.97
CA ALA A 615 9.38 7.44 -37.92
C ALA A 615 10.03 8.02 -36.65
N LEU A 616 11.22 7.53 -36.28
CA LEU A 616 12.00 8.05 -35.15
C LEU A 616 12.54 9.47 -35.43
N GLU A 617 13.02 9.74 -36.61
CA GLU A 617 13.50 11.07 -37.02
C GLU A 617 12.37 12.09 -37.01
N ARG A 618 11.17 11.71 -37.53
CA ARG A 618 9.96 12.55 -37.43
C ARG A 618 9.54 12.77 -36.00
N ALA A 619 9.48 11.69 -35.20
CA ALA A 619 9.16 11.78 -33.79
C ALA A 619 10.17 12.62 -33.02
N GLY A 620 11.47 12.60 -33.42
CA GLY A 620 12.58 13.31 -32.79
C GLY A 620 12.72 14.78 -33.21
N GLY A 621 12.21 15.17 -34.38
CA GLY A 621 12.54 16.48 -35.01
C GLY A 621 12.06 17.71 -34.22
N ASP A 622 10.94 17.62 -33.51
CA ASP A 622 10.31 18.71 -32.74
C ASP A 622 10.16 18.38 -31.24
N LEU A 623 11.04 17.51 -30.70
CA LEU A 623 11.01 17.17 -29.28
C LEU A 623 11.63 18.27 -28.42
N ASP A 624 10.96 18.57 -27.30
CA ASP A 624 11.61 19.23 -26.17
C ASP A 624 12.70 18.32 -25.58
N ASP A 625 13.64 18.92 -24.85
CA ASP A 625 14.83 18.21 -24.31
C ASP A 625 14.47 17.02 -23.42
N ASP A 626 13.36 17.08 -22.66
CA ASP A 626 12.94 16.00 -21.76
C ASP A 626 12.35 14.82 -22.56
N SER A 627 11.51 15.10 -23.54
CA SER A 627 10.96 14.08 -24.46
C SER A 627 12.06 13.42 -25.29
N ALA A 628 13.04 14.18 -25.76
CA ALA A 628 14.17 13.68 -26.51
C ALA A 628 15.06 12.76 -25.64
N ALA A 629 15.34 13.15 -24.38
CA ALA A 629 16.09 12.32 -23.44
C ALA A 629 15.33 11.01 -23.11
N ALA A 630 14.01 11.08 -22.93
CA ALA A 630 13.19 9.89 -22.69
C ALA A 630 13.17 8.95 -23.90
N LEU A 631 13.09 9.48 -25.12
CA LEU A 631 13.18 8.69 -26.35
C LEU A 631 14.53 7.95 -26.46
N LEU A 632 15.62 8.66 -26.23
CA LEU A 632 16.97 8.08 -26.27
C LEU A 632 17.16 7.01 -25.19
N SER A 633 16.68 7.26 -23.98
CA SER A 633 16.72 6.29 -22.89
C SER A 633 15.93 5.01 -23.22
N TRP A 634 14.77 5.14 -23.86
CA TRP A 634 14.02 4.00 -24.34
C TRP A 634 14.79 3.21 -25.40
N LEU A 635 15.38 3.89 -26.40
CA LEU A 635 16.15 3.24 -27.46
C LEU A 635 17.39 2.52 -26.89
N ASP A 636 18.08 3.09 -25.91
CA ASP A 636 19.19 2.43 -25.22
C ASP A 636 18.74 1.14 -24.55
N ARG A 637 17.64 1.21 -23.81
CA ARG A 637 17.09 0.04 -23.14
C ARG A 637 16.67 -1.04 -24.14
N ALA A 638 16.21 -0.63 -25.32
CA ALA A 638 15.88 -1.53 -26.44
C ALA A 638 17.10 -2.12 -27.13
N GLY A 639 18.31 -1.62 -26.88
CA GLY A 639 19.54 -2.01 -27.61
C GLY A 639 19.66 -1.34 -28.97
N GLU A 640 19.02 -0.21 -29.19
CA GLU A 640 18.97 0.57 -30.45
C GLU A 640 19.47 2.01 -30.26
N GLY A 641 20.26 2.25 -29.21
CA GLY A 641 20.73 3.59 -28.79
C GLY A 641 21.52 4.37 -29.85
N ASP A 642 22.18 3.70 -30.77
CA ASP A 642 22.98 4.34 -31.81
C ASP A 642 22.16 4.99 -32.93
N ARG A 643 20.86 4.72 -33.02
CA ARG A 643 19.97 5.23 -34.08
C ARG A 643 19.88 6.76 -34.15
N LEU A 644 20.02 7.42 -32.99
CA LEU A 644 19.93 8.89 -32.86
C LEU A 644 21.18 9.48 -32.17
N ALA A 645 22.39 8.95 -32.49
CA ALA A 645 23.63 9.33 -31.83
C ALA A 645 23.98 10.85 -31.93
N GLY A 646 23.66 11.50 -33.05
CA GLY A 646 23.82 12.95 -33.20
C GLY A 646 23.00 13.77 -32.23
N MET A 647 21.71 13.47 -32.10
CA MET A 647 20.77 14.10 -31.14
C MET A 647 21.25 13.89 -29.70
N ARG A 648 21.73 12.70 -29.38
CA ARG A 648 22.27 12.36 -28.05
C ARG A 648 23.44 13.29 -27.68
N GLY A 649 24.41 13.43 -28.56
CA GLY A 649 25.59 14.25 -28.29
C GLY A 649 25.27 15.74 -28.06
N GLU A 650 24.34 16.28 -28.84
CA GLU A 650 23.90 17.68 -28.68
C GLU A 650 23.13 17.91 -27.36
N LEU A 651 22.26 16.99 -27.01
CA LEU A 651 21.50 17.05 -25.75
C LEU A 651 22.40 16.88 -24.53
N ALA A 652 23.34 15.93 -24.56
CA ALA A 652 24.30 15.71 -23.50
C ALA A 652 25.17 16.98 -23.26
N ALA A 653 25.65 17.62 -24.32
CA ALA A 653 26.43 18.84 -24.22
C ALA A 653 25.63 20.02 -23.60
N ARG A 654 24.35 20.19 -24.01
CA ARG A 654 23.45 21.19 -23.38
C ARG A 654 23.18 20.90 -21.91
N ALA A 655 22.92 19.67 -21.58
CA ALA A 655 22.66 19.24 -20.19
C ALA A 655 23.91 19.45 -19.30
N ALA A 656 25.09 19.08 -19.78
CA ALA A 656 26.37 19.32 -19.09
C ALA A 656 26.60 20.83 -18.80
N ALA A 657 26.37 21.68 -19.80
CA ALA A 657 26.55 23.11 -19.66
C ALA A 657 25.64 23.70 -18.55
N ILE A 658 24.38 23.26 -18.47
CA ILE A 658 23.42 23.70 -17.44
C ILE A 658 23.78 23.14 -16.05
N ALA A 659 24.13 21.85 -15.96
CA ALA A 659 24.46 21.20 -14.69
C ALA A 659 25.68 21.84 -14.00
N LEU A 660 26.68 22.25 -14.79
CA LEU A 660 27.92 22.83 -14.32
C LEU A 660 27.84 24.35 -14.09
N ASP A 661 26.82 25.04 -14.59
CA ASP A 661 26.68 26.49 -14.48
C ASP A 661 26.21 26.88 -13.06
N GLU A 662 27.15 27.43 -12.26
CA GLU A 662 26.88 27.86 -10.89
C GLU A 662 25.89 29.03 -10.79
N ALA A 663 25.65 29.78 -11.87
CA ALA A 663 24.66 30.87 -11.89
C ALA A 663 23.22 30.39 -12.04
N ARG A 664 23.01 29.13 -12.38
CA ARG A 664 21.67 28.55 -12.54
C ARG A 664 21.07 28.14 -11.20
N PRO A 665 19.75 28.21 -11.07
CA PRO A 665 19.01 27.68 -9.92
C PRO A 665 19.30 26.18 -9.69
N VAL A 666 19.36 25.76 -8.40
CA VAL A 666 19.72 24.39 -8.00
C VAL A 666 18.82 23.35 -8.67
N ASP A 667 17.52 23.60 -8.74
CA ASP A 667 16.52 22.71 -9.36
C ASP A 667 16.79 22.50 -10.86
N GLN A 668 17.21 23.53 -11.59
CA GLN A 668 17.60 23.41 -13.01
C GLN A 668 18.87 22.60 -13.18
N ARG A 669 19.86 22.83 -12.32
CA ARG A 669 21.13 22.08 -12.33
C ARG A 669 20.93 20.61 -12.04
N LEU A 670 20.05 20.26 -11.07
CA LEU A 670 19.73 18.87 -10.73
C LEU A 670 19.02 18.16 -11.89
N ARG A 671 17.98 18.77 -12.47
CA ARG A 671 17.31 18.20 -13.66
C ARG A 671 18.28 18.01 -14.83
N ALA A 672 19.21 18.94 -15.04
CA ALA A 672 20.19 18.81 -16.09
C ALA A 672 21.22 17.72 -15.79
N ALA A 673 21.65 17.55 -14.54
CA ALA A 673 22.55 16.48 -14.12
C ALA A 673 21.90 15.09 -14.32
N ASP A 674 20.64 14.90 -13.92
CA ASP A 674 19.89 13.68 -14.16
C ASP A 674 19.78 13.37 -15.66
N ARG A 675 19.45 14.38 -16.47
CA ARG A 675 19.39 14.25 -17.92
C ARG A 675 20.73 13.87 -18.52
N TRP A 676 21.82 14.52 -18.08
CA TRP A 676 23.16 14.21 -18.56
C TRP A 676 23.58 12.78 -18.23
N LEU A 677 23.28 12.29 -17.03
CA LEU A 677 23.49 10.89 -16.64
C LEU A 677 22.74 9.92 -17.54
N VAL A 678 21.50 10.23 -17.89
CA VAL A 678 20.69 9.40 -18.79
C VAL A 678 21.30 9.34 -20.21
N LEU A 679 21.82 10.46 -20.69
CA LEU A 679 22.32 10.59 -22.07
C LEU A 679 23.74 10.06 -22.23
N ASP A 680 24.62 10.29 -21.26
CA ASP A 680 26.02 9.89 -21.27
C ASP A 680 26.57 9.68 -19.85
N ALA A 681 26.18 8.54 -19.26
CA ALA A 681 26.59 8.20 -17.89
C ALA A 681 28.13 8.11 -17.73
N ALA A 682 28.87 7.78 -18.82
CA ALA A 682 30.31 7.59 -18.77
C ALA A 682 31.08 8.92 -18.53
N GLU A 683 30.56 10.00 -19.07
CA GLU A 683 31.16 11.34 -18.92
C GLU A 683 30.48 12.14 -17.80
N ALA A 684 29.16 11.99 -17.66
CA ALA A 684 28.37 12.66 -16.63
C ALA A 684 28.73 12.17 -15.22
N GLY A 685 28.83 10.87 -15.02
CA GLY A 685 29.04 10.30 -13.69
C GLY A 685 30.27 10.85 -12.95
N PRO A 686 31.46 10.78 -13.52
CA PRO A 686 32.66 11.37 -12.90
C PRO A 686 32.55 12.89 -12.69
N SER A 687 31.98 13.60 -13.64
CA SER A 687 31.82 15.07 -13.55
C SER A 687 30.86 15.47 -12.45
N ILE A 688 29.76 14.74 -12.30
CA ILE A 688 28.76 14.94 -11.24
C ILE A 688 29.32 14.53 -9.87
N ALA A 689 30.13 13.48 -9.79
CA ALA A 689 30.86 13.09 -8.58
C ALA A 689 31.78 14.20 -8.08
N LEU A 690 32.50 14.82 -9.00
CA LEU A 690 33.34 15.97 -8.70
C LEU A 690 32.51 17.19 -8.27
N LEU A 691 31.38 17.43 -8.95
CA LEU A 691 30.45 18.52 -8.61
C LEU A 691 29.85 18.29 -7.20
N LEU A 692 29.45 17.05 -6.83
CA LEU A 692 28.99 16.68 -5.50
C LEU A 692 30.01 17.08 -4.42
N CYS A 693 31.30 16.71 -4.62
CA CYS A 693 32.33 17.02 -3.64
C CYS A 693 32.57 18.53 -3.46
N ARG A 694 32.28 19.33 -4.49
CA ARG A 694 32.44 20.81 -4.49
C ARG A 694 31.15 21.53 -4.08
N ALA A 695 30.02 20.86 -4.01
CA ALA A 695 28.73 21.46 -3.71
C ALA A 695 28.66 22.01 -2.28
N LYS A 696 28.16 23.25 -2.14
CA LYS A 696 28.03 23.95 -0.85
C LYS A 696 26.57 23.92 -0.34
N SER A 697 25.59 23.85 -1.24
CA SER A 697 24.18 23.79 -0.90
C SER A 697 23.80 22.37 -0.47
N PRO A 698 23.19 22.17 0.71
CA PRO A 698 22.70 20.88 1.15
C PRO A 698 21.70 20.23 0.16
N GLU A 699 20.87 21.04 -0.49
CA GLU A 699 19.91 20.60 -1.50
C GLU A 699 20.63 20.04 -2.74
N LEU A 700 21.65 20.76 -3.22
CA LEU A 700 22.44 20.30 -4.36
C LEU A 700 23.21 19.00 -4.02
N VAL A 701 23.81 18.92 -2.82
CA VAL A 701 24.48 17.71 -2.33
C VAL A 701 23.55 16.52 -2.31
N ALA A 702 22.35 16.67 -1.70
CA ALA A 702 21.39 15.58 -1.60
C ALA A 702 20.87 15.13 -2.97
N GLY A 703 20.58 16.08 -3.87
CA GLY A 703 20.12 15.77 -5.23
C GLY A 703 21.16 15.06 -6.07
N LEU A 704 22.42 15.55 -6.06
CA LEU A 704 23.53 14.92 -6.82
C LEU A 704 23.88 13.53 -6.24
N ALA A 705 23.85 13.37 -4.92
CA ALA A 705 24.06 12.07 -4.29
C ALA A 705 22.98 11.07 -4.72
N GLY A 706 21.70 11.47 -4.71
CA GLY A 706 20.60 10.65 -5.21
C GLY A 706 20.76 10.25 -6.67
N ALA A 707 21.16 11.19 -7.51
CA ALA A 707 21.41 10.93 -8.94
C ALA A 707 22.54 9.90 -9.16
N LEU A 708 23.57 9.91 -8.31
CA LEU A 708 24.72 8.97 -8.41
C LEU A 708 24.45 7.60 -7.80
N GLU A 709 23.38 7.38 -7.09
CA GLU A 709 23.08 6.09 -6.44
C GLU A 709 23.06 4.90 -7.42
N SER A 710 22.53 5.12 -8.61
CA SER A 710 22.43 4.10 -9.66
C SER A 710 23.62 4.05 -10.61
N VAL A 711 24.56 5.01 -10.49
CA VAL A 711 25.69 5.12 -11.41
C VAL A 711 26.87 4.29 -10.94
N ALA A 712 27.29 3.32 -11.75
CA ALA A 712 28.47 2.48 -11.52
C ALA A 712 29.67 2.99 -12.34
N GLY A 713 30.86 2.58 -11.95
CA GLY A 713 32.07 2.81 -12.72
C GLY A 713 33.29 3.26 -11.88
N PRO A 714 34.51 2.79 -12.21
CA PRO A 714 35.69 3.09 -11.42
C PRO A 714 36.08 4.58 -11.43
N ARG A 715 35.78 5.32 -12.51
CA ARG A 715 35.99 6.75 -12.57
C ARG A 715 35.12 7.54 -11.59
N VAL A 716 33.87 7.15 -11.40
CA VAL A 716 32.94 7.79 -10.42
C VAL A 716 33.47 7.60 -9.01
N GLY A 717 33.77 6.35 -8.61
CA GLY A 717 34.37 6.05 -7.30
C GLY A 717 35.71 6.77 -7.10
N GLY A 718 36.52 6.86 -8.15
CA GLY A 718 37.79 7.60 -8.14
C GLY A 718 37.61 9.10 -7.85
N GLU A 719 36.68 9.78 -8.52
CA GLU A 719 36.39 11.20 -8.30
C GLU A 719 35.78 11.45 -6.90
N LEU A 720 34.87 10.57 -6.43
CA LEU A 720 34.35 10.65 -5.07
C LEU A 720 35.51 10.54 -4.04
N ALA A 721 36.35 9.52 -4.16
CA ALA A 721 37.46 9.29 -3.22
C ALA A 721 38.53 10.41 -3.29
N ALA A 722 38.81 10.97 -4.48
CA ALA A 722 39.71 12.09 -4.64
C ALA A 722 39.15 13.38 -4.03
N GLY A 723 37.85 13.63 -4.18
CA GLY A 723 37.18 14.83 -3.71
C GLY A 723 36.93 14.89 -2.19
N LEU A 724 37.12 13.80 -1.44
CA LEU A 724 36.89 13.76 0.00
C LEU A 724 37.68 14.79 0.81
N ALA A 725 38.90 15.10 0.39
CA ALA A 725 39.76 16.04 1.10
C ALA A 725 39.22 17.48 1.11
N ASP A 726 38.66 17.93 -0.02
CA ASP A 726 38.21 19.29 -0.25
C ASP A 726 36.68 19.45 0.01
N ALA A 727 35.97 18.34 0.22
CA ALA A 727 34.52 18.33 0.40
C ALA A 727 34.12 18.93 1.75
N GLY A 728 33.07 19.74 1.76
CA GLY A 728 32.39 20.14 3.01
C GLY A 728 31.75 18.94 3.70
N ASP A 729 31.46 19.08 4.98
CA ASP A 729 31.00 17.94 5.84
C ASP A 729 29.82 17.16 5.23
N ALA A 730 28.81 17.84 4.71
CA ALA A 730 27.64 17.22 4.09
C ALA A 730 28.02 16.47 2.79
N ALA A 731 28.82 17.07 1.94
CA ALA A 731 29.28 16.47 0.70
C ALA A 731 30.22 15.28 0.96
N ARG A 732 31.13 15.41 1.93
CA ARG A 732 32.01 14.33 2.38
C ARG A 732 31.24 13.13 2.89
N ARG A 733 30.21 13.38 3.71
CA ARG A 733 29.36 12.31 4.21
C ARG A 733 28.60 11.60 3.09
N ALA A 734 28.01 12.36 2.15
CA ALA A 734 27.32 11.80 0.99
C ALA A 734 28.27 10.99 0.10
N ALA A 735 29.47 11.51 -0.19
CA ALA A 735 30.48 10.79 -0.96
C ALA A 735 30.95 9.50 -0.27
N LEU A 736 31.16 9.53 1.06
CA LEU A 736 31.49 8.34 1.86
C LEU A 736 30.37 7.29 1.79
N GLU A 737 29.11 7.69 1.91
CA GLU A 737 27.97 6.78 1.81
C GLU A 737 27.84 6.13 0.44
N LEU A 738 28.09 6.87 -0.63
CA LEU A 738 28.13 6.34 -2.00
C LEU A 738 29.29 5.32 -2.16
N LEU A 739 30.49 5.65 -1.66
CA LEU A 739 31.65 4.75 -1.73
C LEU A 739 31.43 3.45 -0.96
N LEU A 740 30.70 3.50 0.17
CA LEU A 740 30.36 2.32 0.97
C LEU A 740 29.28 1.43 0.36
N ARG A 741 28.54 1.90 -0.64
CA ARG A 741 27.49 1.13 -1.30
C ARG A 741 28.00 0.05 -2.25
N ARG A 742 29.28 0.13 -2.68
CA ARG A 742 29.82 -0.75 -3.70
C ARG A 742 31.17 -1.33 -3.25
N ASP A 743 31.24 -2.65 -3.16
CA ASP A 743 32.48 -3.33 -2.75
C ASP A 743 33.67 -2.97 -3.65
N ALA A 744 33.43 -2.80 -4.97
CA ALA A 744 34.47 -2.38 -5.94
C ALA A 744 35.09 -1.01 -5.59
N TRP A 745 34.45 -0.17 -4.79
CA TRP A 745 34.96 1.14 -4.38
C TRP A 745 35.60 1.13 -2.99
N HIS A 746 35.50 0.04 -2.22
CA HIS A 746 36.09 -0.05 -0.89
C HIS A 746 37.60 0.13 -0.90
N ALA A 747 38.28 -0.40 -1.91
CA ALA A 747 39.74 -0.19 -2.07
C ALA A 747 40.10 1.27 -2.18
N LEU A 748 39.32 2.08 -2.93
CA LEU A 748 39.49 3.52 -3.07
C LEU A 748 39.27 4.27 -1.76
N LEU A 749 38.29 3.84 -0.99
CA LEU A 749 38.00 4.39 0.34
C LEU A 749 39.14 4.10 1.32
N LEU A 750 39.67 2.87 1.31
CA LEU A 750 40.81 2.49 2.13
C LEU A 750 42.06 3.29 1.76
N GLU A 751 42.29 3.57 0.46
CA GLU A 751 43.35 4.43 0.01
C GLU A 751 43.17 5.90 0.46
N ALA A 752 41.93 6.40 0.46
CA ALA A 752 41.61 7.73 0.99
C ALA A 752 41.90 7.86 2.48
N LEU A 753 41.67 6.80 3.26
CA LEU A 753 42.01 6.71 4.69
C LEU A 753 43.53 6.66 4.91
N GLU A 754 44.27 5.89 4.10
CA GLU A 754 45.74 5.77 4.20
C GLU A 754 46.45 7.07 3.85
N SER A 755 45.95 7.74 2.83
CA SER A 755 46.53 9.03 2.38
C SER A 755 46.08 10.22 3.23
N GLY A 756 45.17 10.03 4.20
CA GLY A 756 44.63 11.09 5.03
C GLY A 756 43.61 11.99 4.34
N ARG A 757 43.20 11.70 3.10
CA ARG A 757 42.12 12.40 2.39
C ARG A 757 40.76 12.26 3.12
N LEU A 758 40.55 11.15 3.82
CA LEU A 758 39.42 10.94 4.71
C LEU A 758 39.94 10.79 6.14
N PRO A 759 39.61 11.70 7.08
CA PRO A 759 39.97 11.53 8.48
C PRO A 759 39.33 10.26 9.08
N ARG A 760 40.12 9.50 9.86
CA ARG A 760 39.64 8.24 10.46
C ARG A 760 38.39 8.42 11.35
N GLY A 761 38.26 9.56 12.01
CA GLY A 761 37.12 9.90 12.87
C GLY A 761 35.78 10.09 12.10
N GLU A 762 35.82 10.25 10.78
CA GLU A 762 34.63 10.38 9.94
C GLU A 762 33.97 9.00 9.64
N VAL A 763 34.73 7.91 9.82
CA VAL A 763 34.22 6.54 9.61
C VAL A 763 33.57 6.04 10.88
N ARG A 764 32.25 5.94 10.86
CA ARG A 764 31.43 5.48 12.00
C ARG A 764 31.53 3.95 12.15
N ALA A 765 31.10 3.43 13.29
CA ALA A 765 31.07 2.01 13.56
C ALA A 765 30.25 1.21 12.52
N ASP A 766 29.16 1.80 12.02
CA ASP A 766 28.33 1.22 10.96
C ASP A 766 29.04 1.16 9.61
N ASP A 767 29.74 2.24 9.25
CA ASP A 767 30.53 2.31 8.01
C ASP A 767 31.66 1.25 8.02
N ARG A 768 32.30 1.06 9.18
CA ARG A 768 33.30 0.01 9.36
C ARG A 768 32.71 -1.40 9.21
N ARG A 769 31.50 -1.63 9.73
CA ARG A 769 30.82 -2.92 9.53
C ARG A 769 30.56 -3.21 8.06
N LYS A 770 30.13 -2.21 7.29
CA LYS A 770 29.91 -2.34 5.83
C LYS A 770 31.21 -2.69 5.11
N LEU A 771 32.30 -2.03 5.44
CA LEU A 771 33.64 -2.34 4.91
C LEU A 771 34.10 -3.76 5.23
N LEU A 772 33.81 -4.26 6.44
CA LEU A 772 34.19 -5.60 6.88
C LEU A 772 33.32 -6.71 6.27
N ALA A 773 32.08 -6.40 5.89
CA ALA A 773 31.10 -7.38 5.44
C ALA A 773 31.50 -8.08 4.12
N GLY A 774 32.11 -7.35 3.18
CA GLY A 774 32.60 -7.88 1.89
C GLY A 774 34.12 -8.18 1.86
N ALA A 775 34.87 -7.81 2.93
CA ALA A 775 36.33 -7.82 2.94
C ALA A 775 36.93 -9.24 2.96
N ASP A 776 37.93 -9.47 2.12
CA ASP A 776 38.81 -10.65 2.23
C ASP A 776 39.79 -10.50 3.43
N ASP A 777 40.63 -11.53 3.67
CA ASP A 777 41.53 -11.52 4.82
C ASP A 777 42.60 -10.40 4.76
N ALA A 778 43.04 -10.02 3.57
CA ALA A 778 44.01 -8.95 3.37
C ALA A 778 43.38 -7.57 3.58
N GLU A 779 42.19 -7.36 3.04
CA GLU A 779 41.40 -6.15 3.25
C GLU A 779 40.96 -5.98 4.70
N ARG A 780 40.53 -7.07 5.35
CA ARG A 780 40.22 -7.09 6.78
C ARG A 780 41.40 -6.64 7.64
N ALA A 781 42.58 -7.18 7.41
CA ALA A 781 43.79 -6.75 8.09
C ALA A 781 44.17 -5.30 7.79
N ARG A 782 43.84 -4.79 6.57
CA ARG A 782 44.05 -3.38 6.20
C ARG A 782 43.06 -2.46 6.95
N ILE A 783 41.78 -2.82 7.04
CA ILE A 783 40.76 -2.09 7.77
C ILE A 783 41.08 -2.03 9.24
N GLU A 784 41.52 -3.15 9.84
CA GLU A 784 41.91 -3.23 11.26
C GLU A 784 43.13 -2.36 11.61
N ARG A 785 44.11 -2.26 10.71
CA ARG A 785 45.27 -1.34 10.87
C ARG A 785 44.86 0.12 10.80
N LEU A 786 43.89 0.47 9.94
CA LEU A 786 43.50 1.86 9.72
C LEU A 786 42.52 2.37 10.78
N LEU A 787 41.56 1.51 11.16
CA LEU A 787 40.42 1.87 12.02
C LEU A 787 40.48 1.23 13.43
N GLY A 788 41.57 0.49 13.75
CA GLY A 788 41.77 -0.26 15.00
C GLY A 788 41.34 -1.73 14.85
N ALA A 789 41.96 -2.65 15.62
CA ALA A 789 41.54 -4.03 15.64
C ALA A 789 40.09 -4.14 16.14
N SER A 790 39.31 -5.10 15.63
CA SER A 790 38.01 -5.45 16.16
C SER A 790 38.16 -5.79 17.66
N ASN A 791 37.23 -5.31 18.46
CA ASN A 791 37.08 -5.40 19.93
C ASN A 791 37.77 -6.58 20.61
N PRO A 792 38.23 -6.43 21.89
CA PRO A 792 38.78 -7.51 22.68
C PRO A 792 37.88 -8.75 22.60
N ALA A 793 38.47 -9.93 22.61
CA ALA A 793 37.72 -11.19 22.48
C ALA A 793 36.42 -11.10 23.31
N ARG A 794 35.26 -11.34 22.70
CA ARG A 794 33.93 -11.14 23.35
C ARG A 794 33.84 -11.84 24.71
N GLY A 795 34.67 -12.91 24.91
CA GLY A 795 34.83 -13.57 26.19
C GLY A 795 35.40 -12.68 27.31
N GLU A 796 36.33 -11.75 26.99
CA GLU A 796 36.87 -10.80 27.97
C GLU A 796 35.83 -9.74 28.35
N VAL A 797 35.05 -9.29 27.35
CA VAL A 797 33.92 -8.37 27.58
C VAL A 797 32.88 -9.04 28.47
N LEU A 798 32.49 -10.27 28.15
CA LEU A 798 31.54 -11.04 28.93
C LEU A 798 31.99 -11.23 30.35
N ALA A 799 33.29 -11.58 30.57
CA ALA A 799 33.86 -11.69 31.90
C ALA A 799 33.81 -10.38 32.70
N ARG A 800 34.02 -9.24 32.03
CA ARG A 800 33.95 -7.91 32.65
C ARG A 800 32.54 -7.56 33.09
N VAL A 801 31.52 -7.88 32.25
CA VAL A 801 30.13 -7.48 32.53
C VAL A 801 29.31 -8.55 33.24
N ALA A 802 29.83 -9.78 33.39
CA ALA A 802 29.15 -10.90 34.05
C ALA A 802 28.58 -10.59 35.45
N PRO A 803 29.23 -9.74 36.31
CA PRO A 803 28.64 -9.39 37.58
C PRO A 803 27.26 -8.77 37.50
N ALA A 804 26.93 -8.05 36.40
CA ALA A 804 25.63 -7.41 36.19
C ALA A 804 24.46 -8.42 36.21
N ALA A 805 24.66 -9.66 35.78
CA ALA A 805 23.63 -10.69 35.80
C ALA A 805 23.17 -11.10 37.22
N SER A 806 23.99 -10.81 38.24
CA SER A 806 23.68 -11.09 39.64
C SER A 806 23.27 -9.84 40.46
N MET A 807 23.31 -8.69 39.82
CA MET A 807 22.92 -7.41 40.46
C MET A 807 21.41 -7.23 40.39
N ARG A 808 20.85 -6.48 41.35
CA ARG A 808 19.48 -6.06 41.35
C ARG A 808 19.35 -4.84 40.42
N GLY A 809 18.59 -4.94 39.32
CA GLY A 809 18.38 -3.88 38.36
C GLY A 809 17.06 -3.13 38.55
N ASP A 810 17.01 -1.88 38.07
CA ASP A 810 15.81 -1.06 38.00
C ASP A 810 15.15 -1.27 36.61
N ALA A 811 14.02 -1.98 36.57
CA ALA A 811 13.32 -2.27 35.33
C ALA A 811 12.81 -1.01 34.58
N VAL A 812 12.50 0.10 35.27
CA VAL A 812 12.09 1.36 34.66
C VAL A 812 13.26 1.97 33.87
N ARG A 813 14.44 2.01 34.49
CA ARG A 813 15.69 2.43 33.84
C ARG A 813 16.04 1.47 32.69
N GLY A 814 15.85 0.15 32.91
CA GLY A 814 16.07 -0.89 31.91
C GLY A 814 15.18 -0.72 30.67
N ARG A 815 13.93 -0.30 30.83
CA ARG A 815 13.04 0.04 29.70
C ARG A 815 13.64 1.13 28.83
N THR A 816 14.18 2.18 29.42
CA THR A 816 14.80 3.27 28.66
C THR A 816 16.01 2.76 27.86
N ILE A 817 16.84 1.92 28.46
CA ILE A 817 18.00 1.32 27.76
C ILE A 817 17.55 0.40 26.63
N HIS A 818 16.54 -0.42 26.88
CA HIS A 818 15.93 -1.26 25.84
C HIS A 818 15.43 -0.44 24.66
N GLN A 819 14.71 0.64 24.91
CA GLN A 819 14.21 1.54 23.87
C GLN A 819 15.35 2.15 23.06
N GLN A 820 16.47 2.49 23.68
CA GLN A 820 17.62 3.12 23.03
C GLN A 820 18.49 2.16 22.23
N LYS A 821 18.66 0.93 22.72
CA LYS A 821 19.66 -0.01 22.19
C LYS A 821 19.06 -1.23 21.50
N CYS A 822 17.82 -1.63 21.85
CA CYS A 822 17.24 -2.91 21.45
C CYS A 822 15.96 -2.77 20.60
N ALA A 823 15.10 -1.80 20.91
CA ALA A 823 13.76 -1.68 20.35
C ALA A 823 13.75 -1.40 18.84
N VAL A 824 14.80 -0.87 18.25
CA VAL A 824 14.94 -0.68 16.80
C VAL A 824 14.85 -2.00 16.05
N CYS A 825 15.37 -3.07 16.67
CA CYS A 825 15.43 -4.39 16.06
C CYS A 825 14.47 -5.39 16.70
N HIS A 826 14.15 -5.26 17.99
CA HIS A 826 13.40 -6.23 18.76
C HIS A 826 12.07 -5.69 19.26
N ARG A 827 11.03 -6.50 19.11
CA ARG A 827 9.73 -6.24 19.73
C ARG A 827 9.69 -6.81 21.14
N PHE A 828 9.20 -6.02 22.13
CA PHE A 828 8.95 -6.42 23.49
C PHE A 828 7.72 -5.72 24.06
N GLY A 829 6.76 -6.47 24.60
CA GLY A 829 5.50 -5.92 25.10
C GLY A 829 4.64 -5.26 24.02
N GLY A 830 4.72 -5.71 22.79
CA GLY A 830 4.02 -5.15 21.63
C GLY A 830 4.69 -3.93 20.98
N GLU A 831 5.77 -3.39 21.57
CA GLU A 831 6.53 -2.25 21.05
C GLU A 831 7.87 -2.69 20.46
N GLY A 832 8.32 -2.06 19.35
CA GLY A 832 9.65 -2.28 18.76
C GLY A 832 9.62 -2.90 17.36
N GLY A 833 10.84 -3.12 16.81
CA GLY A 833 11.07 -3.61 15.45
C GLY A 833 10.97 -5.13 15.31
N GLU A 834 11.00 -5.58 14.05
CA GLU A 834 10.91 -7.00 13.68
C GLU A 834 12.20 -7.55 13.04
N VAL A 835 13.30 -6.82 13.11
CA VAL A 835 14.60 -7.26 12.56
C VAL A 835 15.12 -8.47 13.33
N GLY A 836 15.08 -8.39 14.66
CA GLY A 836 15.40 -9.47 15.58
C GLY A 836 14.14 -10.23 16.05
N PRO A 837 14.32 -11.32 16.83
CA PRO A 837 13.20 -12.02 17.44
C PRO A 837 12.47 -11.15 18.47
N ALA A 838 11.18 -11.42 18.68
CA ALA A 838 10.44 -10.84 19.79
C ALA A 838 11.08 -11.29 21.13
N LEU A 839 11.21 -10.36 22.07
CA LEU A 839 11.84 -10.63 23.37
C LEU A 839 10.81 -10.98 24.47
N ASP A 840 9.53 -11.09 24.10
CA ASP A 840 8.47 -11.51 25.00
C ASP A 840 8.77 -12.91 25.56
N GLY A 841 8.75 -13.03 26.89
CA GLY A 841 9.04 -14.30 27.58
C GLY A 841 10.52 -14.61 27.80
N MET A 842 11.45 -13.76 27.40
CA MET A 842 12.90 -13.93 27.64
C MET A 842 13.26 -13.93 29.13
N GLY A 843 12.41 -13.37 29.97
CA GLY A 843 12.56 -13.41 31.44
C GLY A 843 12.55 -14.82 32.06
N LYS A 844 12.23 -15.87 31.30
CA LYS A 844 12.34 -17.28 31.72
C LYS A 844 13.77 -17.82 31.63
N HIS A 845 14.64 -17.15 30.87
CA HIS A 845 16.05 -17.54 30.76
C HIS A 845 16.88 -16.94 31.90
N PRO A 846 17.93 -17.62 32.32
CA PRO A 846 18.86 -17.04 33.28
C PRO A 846 19.47 -15.73 32.81
N ALA A 847 19.56 -14.71 33.66
CA ALA A 847 20.10 -13.40 33.31
C ALA A 847 21.55 -13.49 32.74
N SER A 848 22.36 -14.47 33.23
CA SER A 848 23.70 -14.73 32.70
C SER A 848 23.71 -15.27 31.26
N GLU A 849 22.66 -15.98 30.86
CA GLU A 849 22.50 -16.51 29.51
C GLU A 849 22.07 -15.41 28.56
N LEU A 850 21.04 -14.62 28.96
CA LEU A 850 20.63 -13.44 28.21
C LEU A 850 21.79 -12.45 28.01
N LEU A 851 22.58 -12.22 29.05
CA LEU A 851 23.76 -11.35 28.96
C LEU A 851 24.77 -11.90 27.96
N ALA A 852 25.00 -13.22 27.95
CA ALA A 852 25.94 -13.86 27.02
C ALA A 852 25.50 -13.68 25.56
N GLU A 853 24.20 -13.84 25.26
CA GLU A 853 23.65 -13.63 23.91
C GLU A 853 23.67 -12.16 23.49
N ILE A 854 23.50 -11.20 24.41
CA ILE A 854 23.62 -9.76 24.13
C ILE A 854 25.07 -9.35 23.86
N VAL A 855 26.03 -9.89 24.61
CA VAL A 855 27.45 -9.54 24.48
C VAL A 855 28.08 -10.21 23.26
N ASP A 856 27.73 -11.46 22.99
CA ASP A 856 28.25 -12.25 21.86
C ASP A 856 27.10 -12.82 21.02
N PRO A 857 26.42 -11.98 20.21
CA PRO A 857 25.27 -12.39 19.39
C PRO A 857 25.66 -13.35 18.24
N ASN A 858 26.94 -13.55 18.00
CA ASN A 858 27.47 -14.49 17.01
C ASN A 858 27.73 -15.90 17.58
N ARG A 859 27.64 -16.07 18.89
CA ARG A 859 27.88 -17.35 19.57
C ARG A 859 26.87 -18.43 19.16
N SER A 860 25.60 -18.05 18.99
CA SER A 860 24.50 -18.96 18.66
C SER A 860 23.49 -18.25 17.80
N VAL A 861 23.61 -18.30 16.47
CA VAL A 861 22.75 -17.60 15.53
C VAL A 861 21.74 -18.55 14.94
N GLU A 862 20.46 -18.34 15.23
CA GLU A 862 19.38 -19.04 14.56
C GLU A 862 19.36 -18.75 13.06
N ALA A 863 18.99 -19.74 12.26
CA ALA A 863 19.05 -19.67 10.78
C ALA A 863 18.31 -18.45 10.20
N ASN A 864 17.17 -18.07 10.83
CA ASN A 864 16.31 -16.98 10.39
C ASN A 864 16.84 -15.58 10.72
N TYR A 865 17.86 -15.47 11.58
CA TYR A 865 18.46 -14.21 12.04
C TYR A 865 19.91 -14.05 11.60
N ARG A 866 20.34 -14.83 10.62
CA ARG A 866 21.63 -14.66 9.98
C ARG A 866 21.59 -13.49 9.02
N LEU A 867 22.69 -12.76 8.94
CA LEU A 867 22.87 -11.67 7.99
C LEU A 867 23.00 -12.24 6.58
N TRP A 868 22.22 -11.70 5.65
CA TRP A 868 22.34 -11.97 4.24
C TRP A 868 22.96 -10.77 3.52
N LEU A 869 23.81 -11.05 2.55
CA LEU A 869 24.45 -10.08 1.69
C LEU A 869 24.00 -10.39 0.26
N LEU A 870 23.38 -9.44 -0.40
CA LEU A 870 22.98 -9.53 -1.78
C LEU A 870 23.74 -8.47 -2.57
N GLU A 871 24.41 -8.92 -3.61
CA GLU A 871 25.03 -8.05 -4.60
C GLU A 871 24.09 -7.94 -5.80
N THR A 872 23.76 -6.72 -6.17
CA THR A 872 22.93 -6.49 -7.36
C THR A 872 23.76 -6.52 -8.63
N THR A 873 23.11 -6.65 -9.78
CA THR A 873 23.77 -6.57 -11.11
C THR A 873 24.44 -5.22 -11.35
N ASP A 874 24.08 -4.19 -10.58
CA ASP A 874 24.69 -2.87 -10.59
C ASP A 874 25.80 -2.72 -9.52
N GLU A 875 26.30 -3.86 -8.99
CA GLU A 875 27.38 -3.93 -7.99
C GLU A 875 27.06 -3.24 -6.64
N VAL A 876 25.78 -3.07 -6.33
CA VAL A 876 25.35 -2.56 -5.03
C VAL A 876 25.19 -3.71 -4.05
N VAL A 877 25.84 -3.62 -2.90
CA VAL A 877 25.68 -4.60 -1.83
C VAL A 877 24.62 -4.12 -0.85
N VAL A 878 23.57 -4.91 -0.70
CA VAL A 878 22.55 -4.73 0.33
C VAL A 878 22.63 -5.85 1.36
N SER A 879 22.41 -5.52 2.63
CA SER A 879 22.48 -6.48 3.70
C SER A 879 21.25 -6.39 4.59
N GLY A 880 20.85 -7.54 5.13
CA GLY A 880 19.71 -7.61 6.03
C GLY A 880 19.32 -9.02 6.40
N ARG A 881 18.25 -9.15 7.15
CA ARG A 881 17.60 -10.42 7.44
C ARG A 881 16.71 -10.83 6.26
N LEU A 882 16.81 -12.06 5.82
CA LEU A 882 15.93 -12.60 4.80
C LEU A 882 14.50 -12.76 5.38
N VAL A 883 13.55 -12.10 4.73
CA VAL A 883 12.12 -12.14 5.10
C VAL A 883 11.35 -13.06 4.17
N GLU A 884 11.55 -12.91 2.88
CA GLU A 884 10.88 -13.71 1.86
C GLU A 884 11.83 -13.98 0.69
N GLU A 885 11.74 -15.18 0.16
CA GLU A 885 12.45 -15.61 -1.05
C GLU A 885 11.50 -16.43 -1.90
N ASN A 886 11.31 -16.01 -3.15
CA ASN A 886 10.52 -16.75 -4.14
C ASN A 886 11.18 -16.66 -5.53
N GLU A 887 10.54 -17.21 -6.56
CA GLU A 887 11.10 -17.23 -7.91
C GLU A 887 11.22 -15.84 -8.55
N ARG A 888 10.53 -14.83 -8.06
CA ARG A 888 10.48 -13.49 -8.67
C ARG A 888 11.35 -12.49 -7.93
N TYR A 889 11.35 -12.51 -6.60
CA TYR A 889 12.08 -11.52 -5.79
C TYR A 889 12.61 -12.12 -4.48
N ILE A 890 13.52 -11.37 -3.88
CA ILE A 890 13.99 -11.55 -2.50
C ILE A 890 13.65 -10.31 -1.72
N GLU A 891 13.14 -10.49 -0.50
CA GLU A 891 12.86 -9.40 0.42
C GLU A 891 13.76 -9.53 1.67
N LEU A 892 14.57 -8.49 1.90
CA LEU A 892 15.39 -8.34 3.10
C LEU A 892 14.79 -7.29 4.02
N LEU A 893 15.05 -7.46 5.32
CA LEU A 893 14.81 -6.44 6.34
C LEU A 893 16.19 -5.92 6.78
N ASP A 894 16.50 -4.66 6.49
CA ASP A 894 17.77 -4.06 6.86
C ASP A 894 17.89 -3.79 8.38
N ALA A 895 19.05 -3.35 8.83
CA ALA A 895 19.31 -3.08 10.25
C ALA A 895 18.45 -1.95 10.83
N GLY A 896 17.84 -1.11 9.99
CA GLY A 896 16.90 -0.05 10.37
C GLY A 896 15.45 -0.46 10.36
N GLY A 897 15.14 -1.73 10.02
CA GLY A 897 13.79 -2.24 9.91
C GLY A 897 13.10 -1.92 8.56
N LYS A 898 13.84 -1.42 7.57
CA LYS A 898 13.30 -1.15 6.23
C LYS A 898 13.26 -2.44 5.41
N ARG A 899 12.12 -2.70 4.78
CA ARG A 899 11.96 -3.80 3.83
C ARG A 899 12.55 -3.40 2.48
N LEU A 900 13.52 -4.19 2.02
CA LEU A 900 14.19 -4.04 0.73
C LEU A 900 13.79 -5.21 -0.16
N ARG A 901 13.03 -4.92 -1.19
CA ARG A 901 12.61 -5.91 -2.18
C ARG A 901 13.45 -5.75 -3.44
N LEU A 902 14.09 -6.85 -3.85
CA LEU A 902 14.94 -6.92 -5.04
C LEU A 902 14.39 -8.01 -5.96
N GLU A 903 14.19 -7.70 -7.22
CA GLU A 903 13.79 -8.70 -8.21
C GLU A 903 14.96 -9.68 -8.44
N ARG A 904 14.65 -10.97 -8.64
CA ARG A 904 15.70 -11.99 -8.86
C ARG A 904 16.65 -11.66 -10.00
N ALA A 905 16.15 -11.00 -11.05
CA ALA A 905 16.96 -10.58 -12.19
C ALA A 905 17.96 -9.44 -11.86
N GLU A 906 17.76 -8.75 -10.75
CA GLU A 906 18.64 -7.68 -10.28
C GLU A 906 19.74 -8.17 -9.34
N ILE A 907 19.75 -9.45 -8.98
CA ILE A 907 20.68 -10.03 -8.01
C ILE A 907 21.77 -10.80 -8.76
N ALA A 908 23.00 -10.29 -8.67
CA ALA A 908 24.19 -10.92 -9.25
C ALA A 908 24.72 -12.05 -8.34
N ALA A 909 24.73 -11.82 -7.02
CA ALA A 909 25.19 -12.79 -6.05
C ALA A 909 24.40 -12.69 -4.74
N MET A 910 24.25 -13.83 -4.05
CA MET A 910 23.62 -13.93 -2.75
C MET A 910 24.47 -14.79 -1.83
N LYS A 911 24.82 -14.24 -0.68
CA LYS A 911 25.65 -14.93 0.30
C LYS A 911 25.04 -14.82 1.69
N ARG A 912 24.88 -15.96 2.35
CA ARG A 912 24.54 -16.02 3.76
C ARG A 912 25.80 -15.88 4.59
N SER A 913 25.83 -14.92 5.50
CA SER A 913 26.88 -14.78 6.50
C SER A 913 26.66 -15.75 7.67
N ASP A 914 27.72 -16.14 8.35
CA ASP A 914 27.62 -16.84 9.64
C ASP A 914 27.38 -15.89 10.82
N SER A 915 27.39 -14.57 10.57
CA SER A 915 27.14 -13.55 11.56
C SER A 915 25.64 -13.30 11.76
N SER A 916 25.30 -12.86 12.97
CA SER A 916 23.97 -12.40 13.34
C SER A 916 23.64 -11.04 12.71
N VAL A 917 22.36 -10.77 12.45
CA VAL A 917 21.87 -9.41 12.17
C VAL A 917 22.00 -8.50 13.40
N MET A 918 22.08 -9.07 14.60
CA MET A 918 22.31 -8.31 15.83
C MET A 918 23.78 -7.87 15.91
N PRO A 919 24.05 -6.55 16.07
CA PRO A 919 25.42 -6.06 16.16
C PRO A 919 26.07 -6.40 17.51
N GLU A 920 27.38 -6.62 17.50
CA GLU A 920 28.18 -6.67 18.71
C GLU A 920 28.38 -5.28 19.33
N GLY A 921 28.72 -5.24 20.61
CA GLY A 921 29.10 -3.99 21.27
C GLY A 921 27.97 -3.16 21.85
N LEU A 922 26.74 -3.63 21.80
CA LEU A 922 25.53 -2.90 22.24
C LEU A 922 25.59 -2.45 23.71
N VAL A 923 26.30 -3.19 24.57
CA VAL A 923 26.40 -2.96 26.02
C VAL A 923 27.83 -2.69 26.49
N ASP A 924 28.81 -2.56 25.59
CA ASP A 924 30.23 -2.43 25.93
C ASP A 924 30.55 -1.11 26.66
N ASP A 925 29.77 -0.07 26.38
CA ASP A 925 29.84 1.28 26.94
C ASP A 925 28.95 1.49 28.17
N LEU A 926 28.13 0.49 28.53
CA LEU A 926 27.20 0.62 29.65
C LEU A 926 27.88 0.24 30.99
N PRO A 927 27.59 0.99 32.07
CA PRO A 927 27.99 0.58 33.43
C PRO A 927 27.19 -0.66 33.84
N LEU A 928 27.73 -1.41 34.83
CA LEU A 928 27.14 -2.67 35.29
C LEU A 928 25.69 -2.49 35.80
N GLU A 929 25.41 -1.38 36.43
CA GLU A 929 24.07 -1.01 36.94
C GLU A 929 23.04 -0.88 35.79
N ASP A 930 23.46 -0.36 34.65
CA ASP A 930 22.63 -0.19 33.48
C ASP A 930 22.38 -1.52 32.77
N ILE A 931 23.38 -2.36 32.70
CA ILE A 931 23.22 -3.72 32.19
C ILE A 931 22.28 -4.52 33.09
N ALA A 932 22.45 -4.42 34.41
CA ALA A 932 21.55 -5.06 35.36
C ALA A 932 20.09 -4.52 35.24
N ALA A 933 19.92 -3.23 35.00
CA ALA A 933 18.63 -2.63 34.76
C ALA A 933 17.99 -3.16 33.47
N LEU A 934 18.74 -3.29 32.37
CA LEU A 934 18.28 -3.87 31.11
C LEU A 934 17.82 -5.33 31.30
N LEU A 935 18.63 -6.15 31.99
CA LEU A 935 18.28 -7.55 32.28
C LEU A 935 17.02 -7.65 33.17
N ALA A 936 16.89 -6.77 34.17
CA ALA A 936 15.68 -6.69 35.00
C ALA A 936 14.42 -6.33 34.19
N PHE A 937 14.55 -5.44 33.22
CA PHE A 937 13.43 -5.11 32.31
C PHE A 937 13.05 -6.27 31.42
N LEU A 938 14.00 -6.92 30.78
CA LEU A 938 13.77 -8.10 29.93
C LEU A 938 13.20 -9.31 30.70
N ALA A 939 13.38 -9.32 32.03
CA ALA A 939 12.78 -10.32 32.91
C ALA A 939 11.29 -10.03 33.23
N THR A 940 10.75 -8.88 32.83
CA THR A 940 9.32 -8.59 32.97
C THR A 940 8.51 -9.26 31.85
N ASP A 941 7.22 -9.48 32.07
CA ASP A 941 6.33 -10.10 31.06
C ASP A 941 5.88 -9.12 29.93
N GLY A 942 6.62 -8.03 29.71
CA GLY A 942 6.27 -7.04 28.65
C GLY A 942 4.98 -6.25 28.89
N GLY A 943 4.21 -6.60 29.89
CA GLY A 943 2.96 -5.98 30.28
C GLY A 943 3.08 -5.17 31.57
N ALA A 944 2.83 -3.85 31.46
CA ALA A 944 2.46 -2.92 32.52
C ALA A 944 3.26 -3.03 33.86
N ALA A 945 4.47 -2.48 33.87
CA ALA A 945 5.03 -1.99 35.13
C ALA A 945 4.29 -0.70 35.53
N GLY A 946 3.34 -0.81 36.45
CA GLY A 946 2.93 0.33 37.25
C GLY A 946 1.48 0.81 37.16
N HIS A 947 0.55 0.01 37.73
CA HIS A 947 -0.44 0.65 38.62
C HIS A 947 -0.30 0.01 40.01
N PRO A 948 0.01 0.76 41.06
CA PRO A 948 -0.12 0.25 42.42
C PRO A 948 -1.61 0.01 42.71
N ARG A 949 -1.89 -1.14 43.29
CA ARG A 949 -3.22 -1.48 43.82
C ARG A 949 -3.68 -0.49 44.86
#